data_d4f67ab0bd2b587e1d788480eada5a5b
#
_entry.id   d4f67ab0bd2b587e1d788480eada5a5b
#
_cell.length_a   1.000
_cell.length_b   1.000
_cell.length_c   1.000
_cell.angle_alpha   90.00
_cell.angle_beta   90.00
_cell.angle_gamma   90.00
#
_symmetry.space_group_name_H-M   'P 1'
#
loop_
_entity.id
_entity.type
_entity.pdbx_description
1 polymer ?
#
loop_
_entity_poly.entity_id
_entity_poly.type
_entity_poly.pdbx_seq_one_letter_code
_entity_poly.pdbx_strand_id
1 'polypeptide(L)'
;MTTGAQQESRTDLPLPEQDFVDAAYERLDALRASYRKRQGRVHSTHGVGNAQAWTEREALSAHLGEMAARLEGVEERLVFGRLDMVDASTRHVGRLSLSHEDGTPLLVDWRAPAARPFYQATSAKPEGVVRRRHISTRDRRVTGLEDELLDASHAQGLELQGEGALMHALSEARDGRMGDIVATIQSEQDRIIRASDKGLLVVQGGPGTGKTAVALHRIAYLLYAHRERLERSGVLLVGPSRLFLRYIEQVLPSLGETGVVSVTMGDLVPGVRARASEDEAVARIKGLPAWAAIVKEAVRALAKLPKGDQELRVWNRTVTLTRGDVEAARRRAKRSGRPHNVARESFARELMDVLALRLAREAGDADSEGRVEPEVKRSWLIEIRDSVDCRRAINTAWMPTSAQTLLRRLYARPEVLAAANRRARSPLRPDELALLVRPRSAPWTISDVAILDECEELLGPMPTSSAPSKETDGGELERARAAIEGQNLGGGIVTAQMLAEHTAEQESWTPLAERAAKDRAWAYGHIVVDEAQELSPMAWRALLRRCPSRSFTVVGDLDQRRGSQRPASWEKALGPAARAFAAEYALTVSYRTPATLTTLAEGVVARAGAPVLYPMTAVRDVEGCYRVTHVDAPEAAPASSRDTDPLWEAAHQARQIAEERLDREAGASRGRVAIIVGAQRARAWGADVDGDSALSERVALLSANATKGLEFDSVVLVEPGEIMSDGVGDLFVALTRATHDVHVVHAAALPAGMEEW
;
A
#
# COMPACT_ATOMS: atom_id res chain seq x y z
N MET A 1 33.10 -40.23 -44.32
CA MET A 1 31.75 -40.35 -44.82
C MET A 1 30.86 -40.22 -43.62
N THR A 2 30.60 -38.98 -43.20
CA THR A 2 29.41 -38.16 -43.47
C THR A 2 28.10 -38.88 -43.19
N THR A 3 27.47 -38.56 -42.15
CA THR A 3 26.04 -38.24 -42.13
C THR A 3 25.72 -37.35 -40.93
N GLY A 4 25.69 -36.03 -41.20
CA GLY A 4 25.04 -35.06 -40.35
C GLY A 4 23.54 -35.23 -40.54
N ALA A 5 22.82 -35.51 -39.46
CA ALA A 5 21.40 -35.36 -39.43
C ALA A 5 21.05 -33.88 -39.21
N GLN A 6 20.57 -33.29 -40.29
CA GLN A 6 19.89 -31.98 -40.28
C GLN A 6 18.64 -32.13 -39.42
N GLN A 7 18.59 -31.40 -38.32
CA GLN A 7 17.36 -31.06 -37.64
C GLN A 7 16.63 -30.06 -38.54
N GLU A 8 15.70 -30.56 -39.34
CA GLU A 8 14.77 -29.76 -40.12
C GLU A 8 13.92 -28.91 -39.15
N SER A 9 14.01 -27.60 -39.35
CA SER A 9 13.07 -26.63 -38.78
C SER A 9 11.63 -27.09 -39.02
N ARG A 10 10.90 -27.33 -37.95
CA ARG A 10 9.44 -27.45 -37.98
C ARG A 10 8.91 -26.15 -38.60
N THR A 11 8.29 -26.30 -39.74
CA THR A 11 7.58 -25.24 -40.50
C THR A 11 6.66 -24.47 -39.58
N ASP A 12 6.88 -23.13 -39.56
CA ASP A 12 6.07 -22.10 -38.90
C ASP A 12 4.68 -21.97 -39.59
N LEU A 13 3.83 -22.97 -39.46
CA LEU A 13 2.43 -22.81 -39.74
C LEU A 13 1.79 -22.11 -38.53
N PRO A 14 1.00 -21.02 -38.73
CA PRO A 14 0.31 -20.36 -37.64
C PRO A 14 -0.61 -21.35 -36.93
N LEU A 15 -0.53 -21.37 -35.58
CA LEU A 15 -1.40 -22.20 -34.76
C LEU A 15 -2.86 -21.77 -34.94
N PRO A 16 -3.84 -22.68 -34.84
CA PRO A 16 -5.24 -22.30 -34.74
C PRO A 16 -5.39 -21.21 -33.66
N GLU A 17 -6.18 -20.21 -33.86
CA GLU A 17 -6.36 -18.98 -33.05
C GLU A 17 -5.44 -17.80 -33.43
N GLN A 18 -4.40 -17.97 -34.25
CA GLN A 18 -3.56 -16.83 -34.62
C GLN A 18 -4.34 -15.76 -35.35
N ASP A 19 -5.21 -16.13 -36.29
CA ASP A 19 -6.05 -15.17 -37.05
C ASP A 19 -6.95 -14.34 -36.11
N PHE A 20 -7.48 -14.99 -35.06
CA PHE A 20 -8.30 -14.29 -34.07
C PHE A 20 -7.45 -13.33 -33.23
N VAL A 21 -6.27 -13.77 -32.79
CA VAL A 21 -5.32 -12.95 -32.03
C VAL A 21 -4.90 -11.74 -32.85
N ASP A 22 -4.59 -11.92 -34.13
CA ASP A 22 -4.23 -10.85 -35.04
C ASP A 22 -5.38 -9.83 -35.19
N ALA A 23 -6.60 -10.29 -35.42
CA ALA A 23 -7.80 -9.43 -35.49
C ALA A 23 -8.05 -8.64 -34.19
N ALA A 24 -7.81 -9.26 -33.03
CA ALA A 24 -7.95 -8.59 -31.75
C ALA A 24 -6.90 -7.47 -31.57
N TYR A 25 -5.65 -7.72 -31.94
CA TYR A 25 -4.58 -6.70 -31.88
C TYR A 25 -4.79 -5.60 -32.93
N GLU A 26 -5.23 -5.94 -34.15
CA GLU A 26 -5.58 -4.93 -35.16
C GLU A 26 -6.67 -3.99 -34.64
N ARG A 27 -7.69 -4.53 -33.99
CA ARG A 27 -8.76 -3.72 -33.38
C ARG A 27 -8.24 -2.87 -32.24
N LEU A 28 -7.35 -3.40 -31.40
CA LEU A 28 -6.69 -2.65 -30.31
C LEU A 28 -5.90 -1.47 -30.88
N ASP A 29 -5.09 -1.70 -31.92
CA ASP A 29 -4.27 -0.67 -32.54
C ASP A 29 -5.12 0.41 -33.24
N ALA A 30 -6.23 0.02 -33.87
CA ALA A 30 -7.20 0.96 -34.44
C ALA A 30 -7.84 1.84 -33.38
N LEU A 31 -8.18 1.29 -32.22
CA LEU A 31 -8.71 2.06 -31.09
C LEU A 31 -7.66 3.02 -30.52
N ARG A 32 -6.43 2.58 -30.30
CA ARG A 32 -5.30 3.44 -29.88
C ARG A 32 -5.11 4.61 -30.82
N ALA A 33 -5.04 4.34 -32.12
CA ALA A 33 -4.90 5.37 -33.15
C ALA A 33 -6.07 6.35 -33.13
N SER A 34 -7.29 5.88 -32.94
CA SER A 34 -8.49 6.71 -32.85
C SER A 34 -8.43 7.65 -31.64
N TYR A 35 -8.06 7.16 -30.45
CA TYR A 35 -7.94 7.99 -29.24
C TYR A 35 -6.83 9.03 -29.38
N ARG A 36 -5.63 8.65 -29.87
CA ARG A 36 -4.53 9.59 -30.14
C ARG A 36 -4.92 10.66 -31.18
N LYS A 37 -5.62 10.26 -32.24
CA LYS A 37 -6.10 11.20 -33.27
C LYS A 37 -7.13 12.18 -32.70
N ARG A 38 -8.04 11.70 -31.84
CA ARG A 38 -9.03 12.56 -31.15
C ARG A 38 -8.33 13.51 -30.19
N GLN A 39 -7.36 13.05 -29.42
CA GLN A 39 -6.55 13.87 -28.52
C GLN A 39 -5.80 14.96 -29.31
N GLY A 40 -5.15 14.61 -30.40
CA GLY A 40 -4.46 15.57 -31.28
C GLY A 40 -5.40 16.62 -31.88
N ARG A 41 -6.62 16.24 -32.25
CA ARG A 41 -7.62 17.21 -32.74
C ARG A 41 -8.06 18.18 -31.64
N VAL A 42 -8.27 17.69 -30.41
CA VAL A 42 -8.61 18.52 -29.26
C VAL A 42 -7.51 19.54 -28.97
N HIS A 43 -6.24 19.18 -29.14
CA HIS A 43 -5.10 20.09 -29.01
C HIS A 43 -4.97 21.11 -30.17
N SER A 44 -5.25 20.67 -31.41
CA SER A 44 -5.04 21.51 -32.60
C SER A 44 -6.21 22.48 -32.91
N THR A 45 -7.35 22.36 -32.25
CA THR A 45 -8.49 23.27 -32.47
C THR A 45 -8.20 24.61 -31.79
N HIS A 46 -7.55 25.52 -32.53
CA HIS A 46 -7.36 26.92 -32.16
C HIS A 46 -8.70 27.64 -32.32
N GLY A 47 -9.50 27.70 -31.28
CA GLY A 47 -10.76 28.42 -31.26
C GLY A 47 -10.70 29.54 -30.21
N VAL A 48 -11.22 30.71 -30.59
CA VAL A 48 -11.51 31.81 -29.69
C VAL A 48 -12.65 31.35 -28.77
N GLY A 49 -12.32 30.70 -27.65
CA GLY A 49 -13.28 30.22 -26.64
C GLY A 49 -13.10 30.95 -25.32
N ASN A 50 -14.15 30.99 -24.51
CA ASN A 50 -14.11 31.45 -23.14
C ASN A 50 -13.29 30.44 -22.26
N ALA A 51 -12.94 30.81 -21.02
CA ALA A 51 -12.18 29.96 -20.10
C ALA A 51 -12.79 28.56 -19.90
N GLN A 52 -14.13 28.47 -19.93
CA GLN A 52 -14.85 27.20 -19.80
C GLN A 52 -14.57 26.25 -20.97
N ALA A 53 -14.53 26.74 -22.21
CA ALA A 53 -14.21 25.92 -23.38
C ALA A 53 -12.76 25.44 -23.40
N TRP A 54 -11.83 26.17 -22.73
CA TRP A 54 -10.47 25.73 -22.51
C TRP A 54 -10.40 24.56 -21.52
N THR A 55 -11.12 24.67 -20.40
CA THR A 55 -11.15 23.64 -19.35
C THR A 55 -11.81 22.35 -19.85
N GLU A 56 -12.96 22.44 -20.53
CA GLU A 56 -13.63 21.27 -21.12
C GLU A 56 -12.73 20.55 -22.13
N ARG A 57 -11.94 21.31 -22.90
CA ARG A 57 -11.01 20.77 -23.88
C ARG A 57 -9.82 20.05 -23.23
N GLU A 58 -9.27 20.63 -22.21
CA GLU A 58 -8.19 20.05 -21.43
C GLU A 58 -8.66 18.77 -20.72
N ALA A 59 -9.87 18.75 -20.14
CA ALA A 59 -10.55 17.58 -19.59
C ALA A 59 -10.69 16.47 -20.61
N LEU A 60 -11.20 16.82 -21.76
CA LEU A 60 -11.39 15.84 -22.83
C LEU A 60 -10.04 15.31 -23.33
N SER A 61 -9.03 16.16 -23.45
CA SER A 61 -7.68 15.75 -23.86
C SER A 61 -7.03 14.81 -22.85
N ALA A 62 -7.11 15.11 -21.54
CA ALA A 62 -6.59 14.25 -20.48
C ALA A 62 -7.33 12.91 -20.45
N HIS A 63 -8.64 12.91 -20.53
CA HIS A 63 -9.44 11.69 -20.60
C HIS A 63 -9.08 10.82 -21.82
N LEU A 64 -8.92 11.43 -22.99
CA LEU A 64 -8.49 10.71 -24.20
C LEU A 64 -7.04 10.17 -24.06
N GLY A 65 -6.16 10.93 -23.42
CA GLY A 65 -4.80 10.51 -23.09
C GLY A 65 -4.78 9.33 -22.11
N GLU A 66 -5.58 9.37 -21.08
CA GLU A 66 -5.73 8.27 -20.10
C GLU A 66 -6.28 7.00 -20.78
N MET A 67 -7.29 7.13 -21.64
CA MET A 67 -7.81 6.00 -22.41
C MET A 67 -6.74 5.40 -23.34
N ALA A 68 -5.95 6.22 -24.01
CA ALA A 68 -4.85 5.74 -24.85
C ALA A 68 -3.79 5.02 -24.03
N ALA A 69 -3.35 5.59 -22.90
CA ALA A 69 -2.37 4.99 -22.00
C ALA A 69 -2.85 3.65 -21.43
N ARG A 70 -4.13 3.57 -21.08
CA ARG A 70 -4.75 2.32 -20.59
C ARG A 70 -4.70 1.20 -21.63
N LEU A 71 -4.95 1.53 -22.90
CA LEU A 71 -4.82 0.56 -23.99
C LEU A 71 -3.37 0.19 -24.29
N GLU A 72 -2.41 1.09 -24.08
CA GLU A 72 -0.98 0.83 -24.25
C GLU A 72 -0.43 -0.15 -23.24
N GLY A 73 -0.94 -0.12 -21.99
CA GLY A 73 -0.57 -1.05 -20.92
C GLY A 73 -0.94 -2.52 -21.18
N VAL A 74 -1.77 -2.80 -22.18
CA VAL A 74 -2.30 -4.16 -22.47
C VAL A 74 -1.67 -4.74 -23.75
N GLU A 75 -0.36 -4.57 -23.95
CA GLU A 75 0.32 -5.08 -25.14
C GLU A 75 0.54 -6.61 -25.09
N GLU A 76 0.87 -7.14 -23.93
CA GLU A 76 1.16 -8.57 -23.79
C GLU A 76 -0.08 -9.38 -23.39
N ARG A 77 -0.24 -10.54 -23.99
CA ARG A 77 -1.30 -11.52 -23.64
C ARG A 77 -2.73 -10.94 -23.68
N LEU A 78 -3.03 -10.13 -24.72
CA LEU A 78 -4.35 -9.54 -24.91
C LEU A 78 -5.47 -10.58 -24.88
N VAL A 79 -5.30 -11.67 -25.59
CA VAL A 79 -6.20 -12.84 -25.64
C VAL A 79 -5.51 -14.00 -24.94
N PHE A 80 -6.20 -14.71 -24.06
CA PHE A 80 -5.62 -15.83 -23.31
C PHE A 80 -6.58 -17.01 -23.15
N GLY A 81 -7.83 -16.87 -23.58
CA GLY A 81 -8.80 -17.94 -23.41
C GLY A 81 -9.90 -17.95 -24.46
N ARG A 82 -10.47 -19.15 -24.66
CA ARG A 82 -11.66 -19.38 -25.48
C ARG A 82 -12.58 -20.36 -24.77
N LEU A 83 -13.86 -20.09 -24.82
CA LEU A 83 -14.94 -20.97 -24.38
C LEU A 83 -15.77 -21.39 -25.56
N ASP A 84 -15.91 -22.68 -25.80
CA ASP A 84 -16.90 -23.22 -26.72
C ASP A 84 -18.13 -23.64 -25.89
N MET A 85 -19.26 -23.02 -26.19
CA MET A 85 -20.48 -23.17 -25.43
C MET A 85 -21.39 -24.26 -26.02
N VAL A 86 -22.28 -24.82 -25.20
CA VAL A 86 -23.29 -25.83 -25.63
C VAL A 86 -24.19 -25.34 -26.75
N ASP A 87 -24.45 -24.03 -26.80
CA ASP A 87 -25.24 -23.39 -27.87
C ASP A 87 -24.45 -23.16 -29.18
N ALA A 88 -23.29 -23.78 -29.32
CA ALA A 88 -22.34 -23.62 -30.42
C ALA A 88 -21.77 -22.20 -30.58
N SER A 89 -22.00 -21.29 -29.63
CA SER A 89 -21.33 -19.99 -29.60
C SER A 89 -19.90 -20.12 -29.06
N THR A 90 -19.03 -19.25 -29.53
CA THR A 90 -17.66 -19.15 -29.07
C THR A 90 -17.46 -17.80 -28.39
N ARG A 91 -16.77 -17.79 -27.24
CA ARG A 91 -16.41 -16.57 -26.52
C ARG A 91 -14.92 -16.54 -26.27
N HIS A 92 -14.25 -15.54 -26.78
CA HIS A 92 -12.85 -15.33 -26.46
C HIS A 92 -12.73 -14.43 -25.23
N VAL A 93 -11.84 -14.80 -24.34
CA VAL A 93 -11.58 -14.11 -23.07
C VAL A 93 -10.22 -13.44 -23.12
N GLY A 94 -10.17 -12.21 -22.72
CA GLY A 94 -8.95 -11.41 -22.74
C GLY A 94 -8.89 -10.38 -21.63
N ARG A 95 -7.85 -9.54 -21.66
CA ARG A 95 -7.56 -8.55 -20.61
C ARG A 95 -8.50 -7.35 -20.63
N LEU A 96 -9.12 -7.07 -21.75
CA LEU A 96 -10.08 -5.97 -21.91
C LEU A 96 -11.18 -6.37 -22.88
N SER A 97 -12.28 -5.63 -22.87
CA SER A 97 -13.37 -5.81 -23.82
C SER A 97 -13.05 -5.09 -25.12
N LEU A 98 -13.19 -5.81 -26.24
CA LEU A 98 -13.15 -5.26 -27.58
C LEU A 98 -14.46 -5.56 -28.31
N SER A 99 -14.92 -4.62 -29.13
CA SER A 99 -16.05 -4.81 -30.02
C SER A 99 -15.66 -4.51 -31.45
N HIS A 100 -16.30 -5.19 -32.39
CA HIS A 100 -16.24 -4.83 -33.81
C HIS A 100 -16.78 -3.42 -34.06
N GLU A 101 -16.64 -2.91 -35.25
CA GLU A 101 -17.14 -1.57 -35.61
C GLU A 101 -18.67 -1.50 -35.55
N ASP A 102 -19.35 -2.61 -35.77
CA ASP A 102 -20.81 -2.75 -35.68
C ASP A 102 -21.32 -2.90 -34.21
N GLY A 103 -20.41 -2.89 -33.23
CA GLY A 103 -20.73 -3.02 -31.80
C GLY A 103 -20.84 -4.46 -31.29
N THR A 104 -20.70 -5.47 -32.14
CA THR A 104 -20.71 -6.86 -31.70
C THR A 104 -19.46 -7.18 -30.87
N PRO A 105 -19.57 -7.95 -29.76
CA PRO A 105 -18.42 -8.30 -28.92
C PRO A 105 -17.41 -9.14 -29.70
N LEU A 106 -16.15 -8.69 -29.74
CA LEU A 106 -15.02 -9.45 -30.29
C LEU A 106 -14.29 -10.20 -29.16
N LEU A 107 -13.96 -9.50 -28.08
CA LEU A 107 -13.20 -10.04 -26.95
C LEU A 107 -13.94 -9.68 -25.66
N VAL A 108 -14.11 -10.64 -24.78
CA VAL A 108 -14.77 -10.46 -23.46
C VAL A 108 -13.71 -10.19 -22.40
N ASP A 109 -13.88 -9.12 -21.65
CA ASP A 109 -13.04 -8.81 -20.50
C ASP A 109 -13.15 -9.91 -19.45
N TRP A 110 -12.03 -10.40 -18.94
CA TRP A 110 -11.97 -11.47 -17.95
C TRP A 110 -12.74 -11.16 -16.65
N ARG A 111 -12.93 -9.88 -16.34
CA ARG A 111 -13.66 -9.39 -15.17
C ARG A 111 -15.18 -9.49 -15.36
N ALA A 112 -15.64 -9.51 -16.60
CA ALA A 112 -17.06 -9.54 -16.91
C ALA A 112 -17.73 -10.83 -16.42
N PRO A 113 -19.01 -10.79 -16.04
CA PRO A 113 -19.75 -12.00 -15.66
C PRO A 113 -19.75 -13.08 -16.75
N ALA A 114 -19.73 -12.69 -18.02
CA ALA A 114 -19.69 -13.60 -19.16
C ALA A 114 -18.39 -14.42 -19.28
N ALA A 115 -17.29 -13.95 -18.66
CA ALA A 115 -16.01 -14.66 -18.59
C ALA A 115 -15.91 -15.59 -17.38
N ARG A 116 -16.84 -15.52 -16.41
CA ARG A 116 -16.80 -16.33 -15.19
C ARG A 116 -16.66 -17.83 -15.44
N PRO A 117 -17.36 -18.44 -16.42
CA PRO A 117 -17.22 -19.88 -16.68
C PRO A 117 -15.80 -20.30 -17.08
N PHE A 118 -14.99 -19.39 -17.63
CA PHE A 118 -13.57 -19.66 -17.92
C PHE A 118 -12.77 -20.07 -16.68
N TYR A 119 -13.13 -19.58 -15.51
CA TYR A 119 -12.42 -19.85 -14.24
C TYR A 119 -13.15 -20.87 -13.35
N GLN A 120 -14.49 -20.90 -13.41
CA GLN A 120 -15.30 -21.66 -12.44
C GLN A 120 -15.94 -22.94 -13.00
N ALA A 121 -16.06 -23.07 -14.31
CA ALA A 121 -16.61 -24.29 -14.90
C ALA A 121 -15.68 -25.49 -14.64
N THR A 122 -16.26 -26.63 -14.29
CA THR A 122 -15.57 -27.89 -14.06
C THR A 122 -16.34 -29.01 -14.73
N SER A 123 -15.71 -30.17 -14.93
CA SER A 123 -16.41 -31.38 -15.50
C SER A 123 -17.61 -31.78 -14.66
N ALA A 124 -17.61 -31.51 -13.34
CA ALA A 124 -18.76 -31.77 -12.47
C ALA A 124 -19.87 -30.71 -12.59
N LYS A 125 -19.51 -29.48 -13.02
CA LYS A 125 -20.42 -28.36 -13.21
C LYS A 125 -19.97 -27.51 -14.41
N PRO A 126 -20.28 -27.89 -15.63
CA PRO A 126 -19.77 -27.27 -16.86
C PRO A 126 -20.26 -25.85 -17.11
N GLU A 127 -21.31 -25.39 -16.48
CA GLU A 127 -21.88 -24.02 -16.63
C GLU A 127 -22.20 -23.66 -18.11
N GLY A 128 -22.54 -24.68 -18.95
CA GLY A 128 -22.82 -24.48 -20.36
C GLY A 128 -21.58 -24.40 -21.25
N VAL A 129 -20.40 -24.73 -20.72
CA VAL A 129 -19.14 -24.80 -21.48
C VAL A 129 -18.86 -26.25 -21.88
N VAL A 130 -18.60 -26.48 -23.15
CA VAL A 130 -18.18 -27.78 -23.69
C VAL A 130 -16.67 -27.93 -23.56
N ARG A 131 -15.93 -26.93 -24.05
CA ARG A 131 -14.47 -26.91 -24.02
C ARG A 131 -13.98 -25.56 -23.55
N ARG A 132 -13.00 -25.56 -22.66
CA ARG A 132 -12.17 -24.41 -22.30
C ARG A 132 -10.81 -24.56 -22.96
N ARG A 133 -10.39 -23.55 -23.73
CA ARG A 133 -9.07 -23.48 -24.37
C ARG A 133 -8.26 -22.36 -23.74
N HIS A 134 -7.06 -22.67 -23.25
CA HIS A 134 -6.06 -21.70 -22.86
C HIS A 134 -5.17 -21.37 -24.06
N ILE A 135 -4.93 -20.09 -24.28
CA ILE A 135 -4.17 -19.55 -25.40
C ILE A 135 -2.93 -18.83 -24.82
N SER A 136 -1.77 -19.38 -25.05
CA SER A 136 -0.50 -18.76 -24.69
C SER A 136 -0.01 -17.92 -25.86
N THR A 137 0.34 -16.65 -25.60
CA THR A 137 0.86 -15.72 -26.63
C THR A 137 2.16 -15.05 -26.16
N ARG A 138 3.08 -14.84 -27.12
CA ARG A 138 4.30 -14.03 -26.91
C ARG A 138 4.50 -13.15 -28.16
N ASP A 139 4.78 -11.86 -27.97
CA ASP A 139 4.96 -10.90 -29.05
C ASP A 139 3.84 -10.97 -30.12
N ARG A 140 2.58 -11.02 -29.65
CA ARG A 140 1.36 -11.16 -30.47
C ARG A 140 1.22 -12.50 -31.22
N ARG A 141 2.14 -13.46 -31.02
CA ARG A 141 2.07 -14.80 -31.65
C ARG A 141 1.56 -15.83 -30.65
N VAL A 142 0.72 -16.74 -31.13
CA VAL A 142 0.29 -17.89 -30.36
C VAL A 142 1.43 -18.88 -30.24
N THR A 143 1.84 -19.17 -29.02
CA THR A 143 2.96 -20.09 -28.71
C THR A 143 2.51 -21.42 -28.14
N GLY A 144 1.28 -21.52 -27.67
CA GLY A 144 0.73 -22.76 -27.11
C GLY A 144 -0.79 -22.71 -27.00
N LEU A 145 -1.41 -23.87 -27.14
CA LEU A 145 -2.85 -24.08 -26.96
C LEU A 145 -3.06 -25.28 -26.05
N GLU A 146 -4.00 -25.17 -25.13
CA GLU A 146 -4.36 -26.23 -24.21
C GLU A 146 -5.87 -26.34 -24.01
N ASP A 147 -6.39 -27.48 -24.25
CA ASP A 147 -7.82 -27.76 -24.21
C ASP A 147 -8.21 -28.58 -22.99
N GLU A 148 -9.22 -28.13 -22.29
CA GLU A 148 -9.89 -28.87 -21.23
C GLU A 148 -11.35 -29.16 -21.63
N LEU A 149 -11.68 -30.42 -21.74
CA LEU A 149 -13.05 -30.88 -22.04
C LEU A 149 -13.87 -30.90 -20.74
N LEU A 150 -14.90 -30.05 -20.66
CA LEU A 150 -15.75 -29.96 -19.49
C LEU A 150 -17.08 -30.71 -19.63
N ASP A 151 -17.60 -30.82 -20.86
CA ASP A 151 -18.80 -31.58 -21.16
C ASP A 151 -18.59 -32.53 -22.36
N ALA A 152 -18.28 -33.79 -22.04
CA ALA A 152 -18.03 -34.81 -23.04
C ALA A 152 -19.29 -35.19 -23.87
N SER A 153 -20.49 -34.90 -23.34
CA SER A 153 -21.74 -35.24 -24.05
C SER A 153 -22.00 -34.37 -25.28
N HIS A 154 -21.39 -33.17 -25.32
CA HIS A 154 -21.51 -32.23 -26.41
C HIS A 154 -20.22 -32.03 -27.22
N ALA A 155 -19.21 -32.88 -27.01
CA ALA A 155 -17.86 -32.73 -27.58
C ALA A 155 -17.68 -33.27 -29.00
N GLN A 156 -18.75 -33.62 -29.73
CA GLN A 156 -18.64 -34.22 -31.08
C GLN A 156 -17.94 -33.27 -32.07
N GLY A 157 -16.84 -33.75 -32.66
CA GLY A 157 -16.09 -33.03 -33.69
C GLY A 157 -15.03 -32.02 -33.17
N LEU A 158 -14.74 -31.99 -31.85
CA LEU A 158 -13.70 -31.13 -31.29
C LEU A 158 -12.34 -31.87 -31.27
N GLU A 159 -11.33 -31.29 -31.92
CA GLU A 159 -9.95 -31.72 -31.77
C GLU A 159 -9.36 -31.08 -30.51
N LEU A 160 -8.80 -31.86 -29.58
CA LEU A 160 -8.20 -31.43 -28.34
C LEU A 160 -6.68 -31.29 -28.51
N GLN A 161 -6.09 -30.23 -27.91
CA GLN A 161 -4.65 -29.95 -27.96
C GLN A 161 -4.08 -29.68 -26.56
N GLY A 162 -2.85 -30.14 -26.28
CA GLY A 162 -1.95 -29.72 -25.21
C GLY A 162 -1.97 -30.52 -23.90
N GLU A 163 -0.87 -30.48 -23.19
CA GLU A 163 -0.69 -30.94 -21.81
C GLU A 163 -0.05 -29.79 -20.98
N GLY A 164 -0.78 -29.20 -20.03
CA GLY A 164 -0.24 -28.49 -18.85
C GLY A 164 0.16 -27.01 -18.94
N ALA A 165 -0.70 -26.02 -19.46
CA ALA A 165 -0.41 -24.56 -19.50
C ALA A 165 0.06 -23.98 -18.16
N LEU A 166 -0.54 -24.46 -17.08
CA LEU A 166 -0.16 -24.01 -15.74
C LEU A 166 1.29 -24.39 -15.43
N MET A 167 1.68 -25.62 -15.75
CA MET A 167 3.04 -26.12 -15.47
C MET A 167 4.10 -25.41 -16.34
N HIS A 168 3.77 -25.10 -17.58
CA HIS A 168 4.66 -24.35 -18.46
C HIS A 168 4.84 -22.89 -17.99
N ALA A 169 3.77 -22.20 -17.61
CA ALA A 169 3.83 -20.85 -17.08
C ALA A 169 4.60 -20.73 -15.74
N LEU A 170 4.58 -21.81 -14.94
CA LEU A 170 5.30 -21.89 -13.66
C LEU A 170 6.79 -22.22 -13.83
N SER A 171 7.20 -22.79 -14.96
CA SER A 171 8.58 -23.19 -15.25
C SER A 171 9.40 -22.11 -15.96
N GLU A 172 8.79 -21.02 -16.41
CA GLU A 172 9.51 -19.89 -17.02
C GLU A 172 10.46 -19.21 -16.02
N ALA A 173 11.73 -19.02 -16.44
CA ALA A 173 12.72 -18.31 -15.64
C ALA A 173 12.36 -16.82 -15.42
N ARG A 174 12.69 -16.30 -14.27
CA ARG A 174 12.28 -14.96 -13.84
C ARG A 174 13.23 -13.87 -14.31
N ASP A 175 12.67 -12.82 -14.86
CA ASP A 175 13.38 -11.63 -15.35
C ASP A 175 13.25 -10.41 -14.41
N GLY A 176 12.83 -10.64 -13.15
CA GLY A 176 12.63 -9.57 -12.15
C GLY A 176 11.29 -8.86 -12.22
N ARG A 177 10.35 -9.34 -13.06
CA ARG A 177 8.98 -8.83 -13.14
C ARG A 177 7.98 -9.86 -12.60
N MET A 178 6.92 -9.40 -11.97
CA MET A 178 5.81 -10.26 -11.58
C MET A 178 5.05 -10.71 -12.83
N GLY A 179 5.05 -12.02 -13.12
CA GLY A 179 4.26 -12.58 -14.19
C GLY A 179 2.77 -12.38 -13.92
N ASP A 180 2.03 -12.00 -14.95
CA ASP A 180 0.59 -11.92 -14.87
C ASP A 180 -0.02 -13.34 -14.88
N ILE A 181 -0.89 -13.61 -13.92
CA ILE A 181 -1.54 -14.92 -13.75
C ILE A 181 -2.99 -14.95 -14.26
N VAL A 182 -3.47 -13.91 -14.95
CA VAL A 182 -4.89 -13.84 -15.40
C VAL A 182 -5.30 -15.12 -16.16
N ALA A 183 -4.44 -15.64 -17.00
CA ALA A 183 -4.71 -16.85 -17.76
C ALA A 183 -4.72 -18.14 -16.92
N THR A 184 -4.10 -18.12 -15.74
CA THR A 184 -3.90 -19.30 -14.88
C THR A 184 -4.57 -19.19 -13.52
N ILE A 185 -5.50 -18.24 -13.36
CA ILE A 185 -6.28 -18.10 -12.12
C ILE A 185 -7.10 -19.38 -11.89
N GLN A 186 -6.90 -20.00 -10.74
CA GLN A 186 -7.64 -21.18 -10.33
C GLN A 186 -9.04 -20.81 -9.84
N SER A 187 -9.98 -21.77 -9.87
CA SER A 187 -11.37 -21.56 -9.45
C SER A 187 -11.48 -21.06 -8.00
N GLU A 188 -10.58 -21.49 -7.12
CA GLU A 188 -10.49 -21.02 -5.73
C GLU A 188 -10.09 -19.55 -5.68
N GLN A 189 -9.07 -19.15 -6.43
CA GLN A 189 -8.60 -17.78 -6.54
C GLN A 189 -9.67 -16.86 -7.15
N ASP A 190 -10.35 -17.29 -8.23
CA ASP A 190 -11.43 -16.52 -8.88
C ASP A 190 -12.61 -16.28 -7.92
N ARG A 191 -12.96 -17.28 -7.09
CA ARG A 191 -13.99 -17.12 -6.06
C ARG A 191 -13.64 -16.00 -5.07
N ILE A 192 -12.37 -15.90 -4.66
CA ILE A 192 -11.88 -14.86 -3.77
C ILE A 192 -11.88 -13.49 -4.48
N ILE A 193 -11.41 -13.46 -5.73
CA ILE A 193 -11.36 -12.23 -6.54
C ILE A 193 -12.75 -11.61 -6.66
N ARG A 194 -13.78 -12.43 -6.91
CA ARG A 194 -15.16 -11.98 -7.11
C ARG A 194 -16.01 -11.93 -5.83
N ALA A 195 -15.45 -12.26 -4.68
CA ALA A 195 -16.18 -12.19 -3.40
C ALA A 195 -16.64 -10.75 -3.10
N SER A 196 -17.68 -10.60 -2.23
CA SER A 196 -18.23 -9.30 -1.85
C SER A 196 -17.16 -8.34 -1.33
N ASP A 197 -17.31 -7.05 -1.61
CA ASP A 197 -16.47 -5.96 -1.11
C ASP A 197 -16.94 -5.43 0.26
N LYS A 198 -18.02 -5.95 0.80
CA LYS A 198 -18.59 -5.51 2.07
C LYS A 198 -17.87 -6.15 3.26
N GLY A 199 -17.37 -5.31 4.15
CA GLY A 199 -16.64 -5.74 5.34
C GLY A 199 -15.18 -6.06 5.04
N LEU A 200 -14.54 -6.81 5.95
CA LEU A 200 -13.14 -7.20 5.88
C LEU A 200 -13.05 -8.67 5.48
N LEU A 201 -12.51 -8.91 4.30
CA LEU A 201 -12.22 -10.23 3.75
C LEU A 201 -10.75 -10.55 4.00
N VAL A 202 -10.47 -11.70 4.61
CA VAL A 202 -9.12 -12.24 4.81
C VAL A 202 -8.82 -13.30 3.78
N VAL A 203 -7.63 -13.23 3.21
CA VAL A 203 -7.03 -14.26 2.35
C VAL A 203 -5.77 -14.77 3.06
N GLN A 204 -5.91 -15.87 3.76
CA GLN A 204 -4.80 -16.61 4.33
C GLN A 204 -4.17 -17.48 3.26
N GLY A 205 -2.86 -17.51 3.17
CA GLY A 205 -2.18 -18.43 2.28
C GLY A 205 -0.70 -18.49 2.58
N GLY A 206 -0.13 -19.65 2.46
CA GLY A 206 1.29 -19.87 2.64
C GLY A 206 2.15 -19.31 1.50
N PRO A 207 3.46 -19.56 1.55
CA PRO A 207 4.39 -19.20 0.48
C PRO A 207 3.99 -19.84 -0.86
N GLY A 208 4.12 -19.10 -1.95
CA GLY A 208 3.87 -19.61 -3.29
C GLY A 208 2.41 -19.91 -3.67
N THR A 209 1.44 -19.61 -2.80
CA THR A 209 0.00 -19.83 -3.07
C THR A 209 -0.66 -18.77 -3.95
N GLY A 210 0.08 -17.69 -4.31
CA GLY A 210 -0.44 -16.62 -5.16
C GLY A 210 -1.24 -15.55 -4.44
N LYS A 211 -1.13 -15.41 -3.10
CA LYS A 211 -1.84 -14.39 -2.29
C LYS A 211 -1.83 -12.99 -2.89
N THR A 212 -0.66 -12.47 -3.16
CA THR A 212 -0.46 -11.11 -3.68
C THR A 212 -1.11 -10.95 -5.06
N ALA A 213 -0.97 -11.97 -5.91
CA ALA A 213 -1.60 -11.97 -7.22
C ALA A 213 -3.13 -11.95 -7.09
N VAL A 214 -3.72 -12.74 -6.21
CA VAL A 214 -5.16 -12.70 -5.90
C VAL A 214 -5.57 -11.31 -5.42
N ALA A 215 -4.78 -10.67 -4.54
CA ALA A 215 -5.06 -9.31 -4.06
C ALA A 215 -5.10 -8.30 -5.20
N LEU A 216 -4.12 -8.32 -6.12
CA LEU A 216 -4.03 -7.41 -7.27
C LEU A 216 -5.16 -7.61 -8.26
N HIS A 217 -5.46 -8.86 -8.61
CA HIS A 217 -6.58 -9.18 -9.50
C HIS A 217 -7.93 -8.81 -8.87
N ARG A 218 -8.05 -8.95 -7.54
CA ARG A 218 -9.23 -8.48 -6.81
C ARG A 218 -9.35 -6.95 -6.86
N ILE A 219 -8.27 -6.20 -6.73
CA ILE A 219 -8.28 -4.74 -6.93
C ILE A 219 -8.83 -4.41 -8.32
N ALA A 220 -8.28 -5.05 -9.36
CA ALA A 220 -8.71 -4.82 -10.74
C ALA A 220 -10.18 -5.19 -10.96
N TYR A 221 -10.64 -6.31 -10.37
CA TYR A 221 -12.04 -6.69 -10.41
C TYR A 221 -12.96 -5.67 -9.70
N LEU A 222 -12.59 -5.22 -8.51
CA LEU A 222 -13.40 -4.26 -7.74
C LEU A 222 -13.47 -2.91 -8.42
N LEU A 223 -12.36 -2.42 -9.01
CA LEU A 223 -12.33 -1.19 -9.80
C LEU A 223 -13.21 -1.30 -11.05
N TYR A 224 -13.27 -2.48 -11.67
CA TYR A 224 -14.17 -2.76 -12.76
C TYR A 224 -15.64 -2.83 -12.31
N ALA A 225 -15.93 -3.62 -11.26
CA ALA A 225 -17.30 -3.91 -10.81
C ALA A 225 -17.97 -2.74 -10.09
N HIS A 226 -17.19 -1.89 -9.42
CA HIS A 226 -17.66 -0.75 -8.61
C HIS A 226 -17.06 0.57 -9.09
N ARG A 227 -16.90 0.71 -10.39
CA ARG A 227 -16.19 1.80 -11.07
C ARG A 227 -16.62 3.19 -10.59
N GLU A 228 -17.91 3.51 -10.63
CA GLU A 228 -18.42 4.84 -10.26
C GLU A 228 -18.03 5.26 -8.83
N ARG A 229 -18.02 4.32 -7.90
CA ARG A 229 -17.68 4.58 -6.51
C ARG A 229 -16.16 4.69 -6.31
N LEU A 230 -15.41 3.75 -6.89
CA LEU A 230 -13.97 3.66 -6.66
C LEU A 230 -13.15 4.65 -7.50
N GLU A 231 -13.64 5.10 -8.64
CA GLU A 231 -13.03 6.22 -9.39
C GLU A 231 -13.03 7.54 -8.61
N ARG A 232 -13.99 7.73 -7.69
CA ARG A 232 -14.07 8.96 -6.86
C ARG A 232 -13.27 8.86 -5.57
N SER A 233 -13.24 7.69 -4.96
CA SER A 233 -12.65 7.48 -3.63
C SER A 233 -11.29 6.78 -3.67
N GLY A 234 -10.95 6.11 -4.76
CA GLY A 234 -9.72 5.34 -4.91
C GLY A 234 -9.66 4.06 -4.09
N VAL A 235 -8.63 3.28 -4.39
CA VAL A 235 -8.23 2.09 -3.63
C VAL A 235 -6.86 2.35 -3.02
N LEU A 236 -6.69 2.08 -1.73
CA LEU A 236 -5.40 2.13 -1.05
C LEU A 236 -4.80 0.73 -0.99
N LEU A 237 -3.59 0.57 -1.51
CA LEU A 237 -2.78 -0.63 -1.35
C LEU A 237 -1.68 -0.37 -0.31
N VAL A 238 -1.69 -1.15 0.75
CA VAL A 238 -0.66 -1.08 1.80
C VAL A 238 0.25 -2.30 1.66
N GLY A 239 1.51 -2.06 1.34
CA GLY A 239 2.52 -3.11 1.17
C GLY A 239 3.57 -3.12 2.28
N PRO A 240 4.34 -4.24 2.41
CA PRO A 240 5.35 -4.40 3.45
C PRO A 240 6.58 -3.51 3.25
N SER A 241 6.95 -3.23 2.00
CA SER A 241 8.13 -2.44 1.65
C SER A 241 7.91 -1.62 0.38
N ARG A 242 8.73 -0.59 0.17
CA ARG A 242 8.71 0.21 -1.08
C ARG A 242 9.16 -0.59 -2.29
N LEU A 243 10.10 -1.51 -2.08
CA LEU A 243 10.56 -2.42 -3.11
C LEU A 243 9.40 -3.27 -3.63
N PHE A 244 8.65 -3.87 -2.72
CA PHE A 244 7.45 -4.63 -3.02
C PHE A 244 6.41 -3.77 -3.78
N LEU A 245 6.18 -2.53 -3.35
CA LEU A 245 5.24 -1.64 -4.03
C LEU A 245 5.67 -1.29 -5.45
N ARG A 246 6.97 -0.99 -5.67
CA ARG A 246 7.50 -0.76 -7.03
C ARG A 246 7.33 -1.98 -7.94
N TYR A 247 7.52 -3.18 -7.39
CA TYR A 247 7.29 -4.42 -8.11
C TYR A 247 5.82 -4.57 -8.53
N ILE A 248 4.88 -4.24 -7.65
CA ILE A 248 3.43 -4.27 -7.91
C ILE A 248 3.00 -3.15 -8.88
N GLU A 249 3.55 -1.96 -8.76
CA GLU A 249 3.24 -0.82 -9.64
C GLU A 249 3.52 -1.10 -11.12
N GLN A 250 4.38 -2.06 -11.43
CA GLN A 250 4.59 -2.53 -12.80
C GLN A 250 3.45 -3.43 -13.30
N VAL A 251 2.72 -4.11 -12.40
CA VAL A 251 1.63 -5.04 -12.75
C VAL A 251 0.30 -4.32 -12.90
N LEU A 252 0.00 -3.31 -12.07
CA LEU A 252 -1.29 -2.62 -12.08
C LEU A 252 -1.66 -2.01 -13.45
N PRO A 253 -0.75 -1.34 -14.20
CA PRO A 253 -1.04 -0.85 -15.54
C PRO A 253 -1.38 -1.96 -16.52
N SER A 254 -0.74 -3.15 -16.40
CA SER A 254 -1.05 -4.30 -17.26
C SER A 254 -2.44 -4.87 -17.02
N LEU A 255 -3.03 -4.58 -15.85
CA LEU A 255 -4.43 -4.89 -15.51
C LEU A 255 -5.40 -3.76 -15.93
N GLY A 256 -4.89 -2.67 -16.51
CA GLY A 256 -5.67 -1.56 -17.03
C GLY A 256 -6.18 -0.57 -15.97
N GLU A 257 -5.56 -0.52 -14.78
CA GLU A 257 -6.07 0.25 -13.64
C GLU A 257 -5.08 1.35 -13.18
N THR A 258 -5.60 2.58 -12.99
CA THR A 258 -4.83 3.78 -12.58
C THR A 258 -5.30 4.39 -11.24
N GLY A 259 -6.43 3.94 -10.71
CA GLY A 259 -7.07 4.48 -9.49
C GLY A 259 -6.52 3.91 -8.17
N VAL A 260 -5.30 3.39 -8.13
CA VAL A 260 -4.69 2.75 -6.95
C VAL A 260 -3.60 3.63 -6.36
N VAL A 261 -3.68 3.88 -5.06
CA VAL A 261 -2.63 4.56 -4.28
C VAL A 261 -1.84 3.52 -3.51
N SER A 262 -0.54 3.42 -3.77
CA SER A 262 0.34 2.45 -3.12
C SER A 262 1.18 3.13 -2.03
N VAL A 263 1.13 2.61 -0.80
CA VAL A 263 1.91 3.16 0.32
C VAL A 263 2.46 2.04 1.21
N THR A 264 3.57 2.32 1.89
CA THR A 264 3.96 1.52 3.07
C THR A 264 3.34 2.12 4.33
N MET A 265 3.30 1.34 5.42
CA MET A 265 2.91 1.90 6.72
C MET A 265 3.79 3.07 7.15
N GLY A 266 5.07 3.09 6.74
CA GLY A 266 6.01 4.18 7.02
C GLY A 266 5.68 5.50 6.32
N ASP A 267 4.93 5.45 5.23
CA ASP A 267 4.56 6.60 4.40
C ASP A 267 3.08 7.01 4.56
N LEU A 268 2.34 6.35 5.44
CA LEU A 268 0.90 6.55 5.59
C LEU A 268 0.50 7.97 6.00
N VAL A 269 1.36 8.68 6.74
CA VAL A 269 1.12 10.08 7.17
C VAL A 269 1.87 11.04 6.25
N PRO A 270 1.20 11.93 5.52
CA PRO A 270 1.82 12.88 4.63
C PRO A 270 2.91 13.72 5.32
N GLY A 271 4.05 13.89 4.65
CA GLY A 271 5.19 14.67 5.19
C GLY A 271 6.02 13.96 6.26
N VAL A 272 5.70 12.72 6.61
CA VAL A 272 6.51 11.88 7.51
C VAL A 272 7.20 10.79 6.70
N ARG A 273 8.52 10.66 6.87
CA ARG A 273 9.32 9.57 6.30
C ARG A 273 9.90 8.74 7.44
N ALA A 274 9.32 7.57 7.68
CA ALA A 274 9.73 6.67 8.74
C ALA A 274 10.54 5.52 8.12
N ARG A 275 11.87 5.57 8.28
CA ARG A 275 12.81 4.59 7.71
C ARG A 275 13.73 3.95 8.74
N ALA A 276 13.77 4.49 9.95
CA ALA A 276 14.67 3.98 10.98
C ALA A 276 14.18 2.61 11.48
N SER A 277 15.12 1.71 11.69
CA SER A 277 14.87 0.45 12.36
C SER A 277 14.83 0.65 13.88
N GLU A 278 14.17 -0.25 14.58
CA GLU A 278 14.08 -0.25 16.05
C GLU A 278 13.97 -1.68 16.57
N ASP A 279 14.22 -1.84 17.85
CA ASP A 279 14.08 -3.14 18.51
C ASP A 279 12.63 -3.62 18.49
N GLU A 280 12.41 -4.92 18.30
CA GLU A 280 11.08 -5.52 18.26
C GLU A 280 10.26 -5.24 19.53
N ALA A 281 10.91 -5.27 20.71
CA ALA A 281 10.25 -4.93 21.97
C ALA A 281 9.69 -3.51 21.97
N VAL A 282 10.43 -2.54 21.41
CA VAL A 282 9.99 -1.15 21.28
C VAL A 282 8.84 -1.02 20.28
N ALA A 283 8.98 -1.66 19.11
CA ALA A 283 7.94 -1.68 18.08
C ALA A 283 6.63 -2.29 18.63
N ARG A 284 6.71 -3.39 19.37
CA ARG A 284 5.56 -4.02 20.04
C ARG A 284 4.87 -3.07 21.02
N ILE A 285 5.63 -2.38 21.87
CA ILE A 285 5.07 -1.42 22.84
C ILE A 285 4.37 -0.27 22.12
N LYS A 286 4.97 0.28 21.05
CA LYS A 286 4.37 1.33 20.23
C LYS A 286 3.12 0.87 19.48
N GLY A 287 3.02 -0.41 19.14
CA GLY A 287 1.87 -1.02 18.49
C GLY A 287 0.66 -1.24 19.39
N LEU A 288 0.80 -1.12 20.72
CA LEU A 288 -0.29 -1.39 21.68
C LEU A 288 -1.44 -0.39 21.56
N PRO A 289 -2.70 -0.82 21.68
CA PRO A 289 -3.88 0.06 21.63
C PRO A 289 -3.94 1.07 22.78
N ALA A 290 -3.13 0.87 23.81
CA ALA A 290 -2.92 1.78 24.93
C ALA A 290 -2.57 3.22 24.51
N TRP A 291 -1.85 3.36 23.39
CA TRP A 291 -1.44 4.66 22.88
C TRP A 291 -2.59 5.59 22.56
N ALA A 292 -3.73 5.07 22.14
CA ALA A 292 -4.92 5.90 21.92
C ALA A 292 -5.33 6.68 23.19
N ALA A 293 -5.27 6.04 24.35
CA ALA A 293 -5.58 6.67 25.63
C ALA A 293 -4.46 7.62 26.09
N ILE A 294 -3.20 7.21 25.94
CA ILE A 294 -2.03 8.02 26.32
C ILE A 294 -1.97 9.31 25.52
N VAL A 295 -2.12 9.25 24.19
CA VAL A 295 -2.12 10.43 23.30
C VAL A 295 -3.30 11.34 23.65
N LYS A 296 -4.50 10.80 23.88
CA LYS A 296 -5.67 11.56 24.29
C LYS A 296 -5.40 12.38 25.56
N GLU A 297 -4.78 11.77 26.57
CA GLU A 297 -4.46 12.46 27.83
C GLU A 297 -3.31 13.44 27.66
N ALA A 298 -2.32 13.13 26.80
CA ALA A 298 -1.25 14.04 26.43
C ALA A 298 -1.79 15.32 25.75
N VAL A 299 -2.70 15.19 24.78
CA VAL A 299 -3.35 16.32 24.10
C VAL A 299 -4.22 17.12 25.08
N ARG A 300 -4.98 16.46 25.97
CA ARG A 300 -5.75 17.15 27.00
C ARG A 300 -4.89 18.00 27.93
N ALA A 301 -3.65 17.60 28.17
CA ALA A 301 -2.71 18.31 29.03
C ALA A 301 -2.05 19.54 28.39
N LEU A 302 -2.21 19.74 27.06
CA LEU A 302 -1.67 20.89 26.35
C LEU A 302 -2.34 22.20 26.75
N ALA A 303 -3.66 22.18 26.95
CA ALA A 303 -4.43 23.33 27.42
C ALA A 303 -4.28 23.50 28.93
N LYS A 304 -3.65 24.58 29.38
CA LYS A 304 -3.29 24.87 30.77
C LYS A 304 -4.13 26.03 31.31
N LEU A 305 -4.32 26.05 32.63
CA LEU A 305 -4.85 27.20 33.32
C LEU A 305 -3.69 28.04 33.88
N PRO A 306 -3.76 29.37 33.85
CA PRO A 306 -2.79 30.22 34.52
C PRO A 306 -2.85 30.00 36.03
N LYS A 307 -1.75 30.29 36.72
CA LYS A 307 -1.69 30.18 38.21
C LYS A 307 -2.58 31.18 38.91
N GLY A 308 -2.78 32.37 38.31
CA GLY A 308 -3.59 33.47 38.84
C GLY A 308 -4.05 34.35 37.69
N ASP A 309 -4.64 35.49 38.06
CA ASP A 309 -5.02 36.53 37.13
C ASP A 309 -3.77 37.19 36.53
N GLN A 310 -3.86 37.70 35.29
CA GLN A 310 -2.76 38.26 34.52
C GLN A 310 -3.11 39.66 34.09
N GLU A 311 -2.21 40.61 34.35
CA GLU A 311 -2.30 41.95 33.80
C GLU A 311 -1.63 42.00 32.42
N LEU A 312 -2.39 42.43 31.41
CA LEU A 312 -1.97 42.45 30.01
C LEU A 312 -1.96 43.89 29.51
N ARG A 313 -0.89 44.30 28.87
CA ARG A 313 -0.77 45.62 28.23
C ARG A 313 -1.34 45.55 26.80
N VAL A 314 -2.31 46.45 26.54
CA VAL A 314 -2.87 46.65 25.20
C VAL A 314 -2.75 48.15 24.88
N TRP A 315 -1.88 48.47 23.91
CA TRP A 315 -1.52 49.87 23.60
C TRP A 315 -1.07 50.64 24.85
N ASN A 316 -1.78 51.68 25.27
CA ASN A 316 -1.50 52.48 26.45
C ASN A 316 -2.31 52.11 27.70
N ARG A 317 -3.04 50.98 27.66
CA ARG A 317 -3.91 50.51 28.75
C ARG A 317 -3.46 49.16 29.29
N THR A 318 -3.87 48.87 30.51
CA THR A 318 -3.67 47.58 31.16
C THR A 318 -5.04 46.95 31.40
N VAL A 319 -5.23 45.68 31.02
CA VAL A 319 -6.47 44.93 31.23
C VAL A 319 -6.16 43.62 31.96
N THR A 320 -7.01 43.25 32.89
CA THR A 320 -6.86 42.00 33.64
C THR A 320 -7.54 40.84 32.91
N LEU A 321 -6.78 39.79 32.59
CA LEU A 321 -7.29 38.50 32.17
C LEU A 321 -7.39 37.58 33.38
N THR A 322 -8.61 37.26 33.82
CA THR A 322 -8.79 36.43 35.01
C THR A 322 -8.62 34.96 34.70
N ARG A 323 -8.20 34.18 35.69
CA ARG A 323 -8.17 32.74 35.59
C ARG A 323 -9.55 32.16 35.24
N GLY A 324 -10.62 32.79 35.73
CA GLY A 324 -12.02 32.39 35.45
C GLY A 324 -12.38 32.57 33.97
N ASP A 325 -11.93 33.64 33.31
CA ASP A 325 -12.12 33.90 31.88
C ASP A 325 -11.50 32.76 31.06
N VAL A 326 -10.22 32.44 31.36
CA VAL A 326 -9.50 31.34 30.69
C VAL A 326 -10.18 29.98 30.88
N GLU A 327 -10.68 29.71 32.10
CA GLU A 327 -11.38 28.46 32.39
C GLU A 327 -12.71 28.40 31.68
N ALA A 328 -13.50 29.46 31.63
CA ALA A 328 -14.78 29.52 30.93
C ALA A 328 -14.61 29.31 29.42
N ALA A 329 -13.67 30.04 28.79
CA ALA A 329 -13.35 29.91 27.37
C ALA A 329 -12.87 28.47 27.04
N ARG A 330 -12.00 27.90 27.90
CA ARG A 330 -11.53 26.50 27.73
C ARG A 330 -12.66 25.49 27.81
N ARG A 331 -13.59 25.64 28.76
CA ARG A 331 -14.75 24.75 28.90
C ARG A 331 -15.66 24.82 27.68
N ARG A 332 -15.89 26.04 27.15
CA ARG A 332 -16.72 26.26 25.96
C ARG A 332 -16.09 25.65 24.72
N ALA A 333 -14.81 25.92 24.48
CA ALA A 333 -14.07 25.36 23.35
C ALA A 333 -14.02 23.83 23.37
N LYS A 334 -13.80 23.22 24.54
CA LYS A 334 -13.81 21.74 24.69
C LYS A 334 -15.17 21.08 24.47
N ARG A 335 -16.28 21.78 24.75
CA ARG A 335 -17.64 21.27 24.50
C ARG A 335 -17.94 21.10 23.02
N SER A 336 -17.23 21.79 22.13
CA SER A 336 -17.38 21.64 20.67
C SER A 336 -17.01 20.26 20.15
N GLY A 337 -16.22 19.45 20.90
CA GLY A 337 -15.71 18.15 20.47
C GLY A 337 -14.67 18.24 19.35
N ARG A 338 -14.31 19.44 18.88
CA ARG A 338 -13.35 19.63 17.80
C ARG A 338 -11.92 19.30 18.23
N PRO A 339 -11.04 18.92 17.28
CA PRO A 339 -9.61 18.72 17.55
C PRO A 339 -8.94 19.93 18.21
N HIS A 340 -7.84 19.69 18.94
CA HIS A 340 -7.16 20.67 19.79
C HIS A 340 -6.85 22.00 19.09
N ASN A 341 -6.23 21.97 17.91
CA ASN A 341 -5.83 23.17 17.19
C ASN A 341 -7.05 23.96 16.66
N VAL A 342 -8.09 23.26 16.20
CA VAL A 342 -9.35 23.87 15.74
C VAL A 342 -10.14 24.48 16.91
N ALA A 343 -10.24 23.75 18.04
CA ALA A 343 -10.90 24.24 19.23
C ALA A 343 -10.19 25.49 19.82
N ARG A 344 -8.87 25.59 19.64
CA ARG A 344 -8.07 26.77 20.05
C ARG A 344 -8.57 28.07 19.41
N GLU A 345 -9.01 28.04 18.17
CA GLU A 345 -9.52 29.25 17.49
C GLU A 345 -10.72 29.82 18.22
N SER A 346 -11.67 28.98 18.60
CA SER A 346 -12.84 29.37 19.38
C SER A 346 -12.43 29.87 20.77
N PHE A 347 -11.46 29.20 21.40
CA PHE A 347 -10.88 29.62 22.68
C PHE A 347 -10.24 31.01 22.60
N ALA A 348 -9.39 31.24 21.60
CA ALA A 348 -8.69 32.53 21.42
C ALA A 348 -9.68 33.67 21.12
N ARG A 349 -10.67 33.41 20.26
CA ARG A 349 -11.73 34.38 19.91
C ARG A 349 -12.52 34.81 21.15
N GLU A 350 -12.95 33.85 21.96
CA GLU A 350 -13.68 34.10 23.20
C GLU A 350 -12.88 35.00 24.16
N LEU A 351 -11.59 34.68 24.37
CA LEU A 351 -10.75 35.51 25.24
C LEU A 351 -10.54 36.95 24.69
N MET A 352 -10.32 37.04 23.38
CA MET A 352 -10.21 38.38 22.76
C MET A 352 -11.51 39.15 22.86
N ASP A 353 -12.68 38.53 22.72
CA ASP A 353 -13.98 39.14 22.87
C ASP A 353 -14.19 39.65 24.30
N VAL A 354 -13.83 38.85 25.32
CA VAL A 354 -13.91 39.26 26.74
C VAL A 354 -13.00 40.43 27.02
N LEU A 355 -11.76 40.42 26.54
CA LEU A 355 -10.80 41.51 26.72
C LEU A 355 -11.25 42.79 26.01
N ALA A 356 -11.79 42.66 24.76
CA ALA A 356 -12.28 43.82 24.01
C ALA A 356 -13.46 44.53 24.71
N LEU A 357 -14.41 43.76 25.23
CA LEU A 357 -15.54 44.31 25.99
C LEU A 357 -15.10 44.96 27.30
N ARG A 358 -14.08 44.40 27.96
CA ARG A 358 -13.54 44.96 29.20
C ARG A 358 -12.80 46.26 28.92
N LEU A 359 -11.93 46.28 27.94
CA LEU A 359 -11.21 47.51 27.51
C LEU A 359 -12.14 48.61 27.06
N ALA A 360 -13.18 48.31 26.26
CA ALA A 360 -14.15 49.29 25.81
C ALA A 360 -14.91 49.92 27.00
N ARG A 361 -15.31 49.10 27.99
CA ARG A 361 -15.97 49.64 29.23
C ARG A 361 -15.04 50.52 30.07
N GLU A 362 -13.78 50.10 30.25
CA GLU A 362 -12.77 50.87 30.98
C GLU A 362 -12.35 52.14 30.23
N ALA A 363 -12.52 52.17 28.90
CA ALA A 363 -12.28 53.34 28.07
C ALA A 363 -13.43 54.36 28.09
N GLY A 364 -14.61 53.94 28.55
CA GLY A 364 -15.82 54.76 28.51
C GLY A 364 -16.55 54.65 27.13
N ASP A 365 -16.22 53.67 26.33
CA ASP A 365 -16.77 53.45 24.98
C ASP A 365 -18.07 52.61 25.01
N ALA A 366 -18.63 52.36 26.20
CA ALA A 366 -19.89 51.67 26.38
C ALA A 366 -21.04 52.65 26.54
N ASP A 367 -22.23 52.31 26.03
CA ASP A 367 -23.45 53.08 26.26
C ASP A 367 -23.93 53.04 27.74
N SER A 368 -24.98 53.75 28.04
CA SER A 368 -25.57 53.80 29.40
C SER A 368 -26.08 52.44 29.93
N GLU A 369 -26.28 51.48 29.01
CA GLU A 369 -26.68 50.08 29.33
C GLU A 369 -25.49 49.11 29.37
N GLY A 370 -24.25 49.64 29.19
CA GLY A 370 -23.00 48.86 29.18
C GLY A 370 -22.76 48.07 27.89
N ARG A 371 -23.50 48.38 26.81
CA ARG A 371 -23.32 47.75 25.48
C ARG A 371 -22.23 48.50 24.76
N VAL A 372 -21.43 47.74 23.99
CA VAL A 372 -20.33 48.26 23.15
C VAL A 372 -20.71 48.10 21.69
N GLU A 373 -20.61 49.16 20.92
CA GLU A 373 -20.87 49.12 19.51
C GLU A 373 -19.94 48.16 18.76
N PRO A 374 -20.44 47.44 17.72
CA PRO A 374 -19.64 46.46 16.98
C PRO A 374 -18.35 47.05 16.37
N GLU A 375 -18.34 48.29 15.97
CA GLU A 375 -17.17 48.95 15.39
C GLU A 375 -16.09 49.28 16.44
N VAL A 376 -16.50 49.74 17.59
CA VAL A 376 -15.61 49.97 18.75
C VAL A 376 -15.00 48.64 19.20
N LYS A 377 -15.81 47.59 19.29
CA LYS A 377 -15.32 46.23 19.60
C LYS A 377 -14.30 45.76 18.57
N ARG A 378 -14.53 45.98 17.27
CA ARG A 378 -13.57 45.64 16.21
C ARG A 378 -12.22 46.36 16.35
N SER A 379 -12.24 47.63 16.67
CA SER A 379 -11.03 48.39 16.90
C SER A 379 -10.20 47.83 18.07
N TRP A 380 -10.83 47.52 19.20
CA TRP A 380 -10.15 46.88 20.33
C TRP A 380 -9.61 45.49 19.99
N LEU A 381 -10.34 44.69 19.16
CA LEU A 381 -9.86 43.38 18.71
C LEU A 381 -8.57 43.49 17.88
N ILE A 382 -8.39 44.54 17.09
CA ILE A 382 -7.14 44.79 16.35
C ILE A 382 -5.99 45.05 17.32
N GLU A 383 -6.16 45.96 18.28
CA GLU A 383 -5.16 46.27 19.29
C GLU A 383 -4.77 45.06 20.16
N ILE A 384 -5.74 44.22 20.52
CA ILE A 384 -5.51 42.96 21.27
C ILE A 384 -4.70 41.98 20.43
N ARG A 385 -4.96 41.87 19.14
CA ARG A 385 -4.20 40.99 18.23
C ARG A 385 -2.75 41.42 18.12
N ASP A 386 -2.48 42.72 18.13
CA ASP A 386 -1.14 43.29 18.03
C ASP A 386 -0.39 43.27 19.36
N SER A 387 -1.11 43.15 20.49
CA SER A 387 -0.50 43.06 21.80
C SER A 387 0.32 41.78 21.99
N VAL A 388 1.60 41.93 22.33
CA VAL A 388 2.51 40.83 22.66
C VAL A 388 2.05 40.08 23.91
N ASP A 389 1.56 40.81 24.92
CA ASP A 389 1.13 40.24 26.19
C ASP A 389 -0.12 39.35 25.99
N CYS A 390 -1.11 39.83 25.23
CA CYS A 390 -2.30 39.06 24.90
C CYS A 390 -1.95 37.78 24.12
N ARG A 391 -1.12 37.88 23.10
CA ARG A 391 -0.65 36.72 22.33
C ARG A 391 0.09 35.71 23.21
N ARG A 392 0.96 36.18 24.13
CA ARG A 392 1.70 35.35 25.07
C ARG A 392 0.75 34.65 26.05
N ALA A 393 -0.21 35.37 26.63
CA ALA A 393 -1.18 34.83 27.56
C ALA A 393 -2.03 33.71 26.90
N ILE A 394 -2.60 33.98 25.72
CA ILE A 394 -3.39 33.04 24.95
C ILE A 394 -2.56 31.80 24.56
N ASN A 395 -1.35 32.00 24.05
CA ASN A 395 -0.47 30.93 23.64
C ASN A 395 0.02 30.07 24.83
N THR A 396 0.30 30.69 25.96
CA THR A 396 0.70 29.95 27.18
C THR A 396 -0.45 29.09 27.71
N ALA A 397 -1.69 29.57 27.61
CA ALA A 397 -2.87 28.82 28.01
C ALA A 397 -3.23 27.69 27.04
N TRP A 398 -3.08 27.92 25.73
CA TRP A 398 -3.42 26.95 24.70
C TRP A 398 -2.57 27.13 23.44
N MET A 399 -1.40 26.45 23.41
CA MET A 399 -0.50 26.46 22.26
C MET A 399 -0.94 25.49 21.19
N PRO A 400 -1.04 25.89 19.91
CA PRO A 400 -1.20 24.94 18.80
C PRO A 400 0.06 24.08 18.70
N THR A 401 -0.12 22.80 18.36
CA THR A 401 0.96 21.82 18.42
C THR A 401 0.82 20.83 17.27
N SER A 402 1.92 20.51 16.57
CA SER A 402 1.94 19.43 15.58
C SER A 402 2.10 18.06 16.22
N ALA A 403 1.64 17.01 15.54
CA ALA A 403 1.79 15.62 15.98
C ALA A 403 3.25 15.27 16.23
N GLN A 404 4.12 15.67 15.33
CA GLN A 404 5.56 15.44 15.45
C GLN A 404 6.15 16.11 16.70
N THR A 405 5.78 17.37 16.98
CA THR A 405 6.23 18.10 18.18
C THR A 405 5.73 17.44 19.46
N LEU A 406 4.48 17.00 19.48
CA LEU A 406 3.91 16.30 20.64
C LEU A 406 4.63 14.99 20.91
N LEU A 407 4.77 14.15 19.90
CA LEU A 407 5.36 12.82 20.06
C LEU A 407 6.86 12.90 20.42
N ARG A 408 7.63 13.80 19.78
CA ARG A 408 9.02 14.08 20.17
C ARG A 408 9.14 14.54 21.61
N ARG A 409 8.19 15.35 22.08
CA ARG A 409 8.15 15.79 23.48
C ARG A 409 7.87 14.65 24.43
N LEU A 410 6.96 13.73 24.09
CA LEU A 410 6.65 12.56 24.91
C LEU A 410 7.87 11.66 25.07
N TYR A 411 8.58 11.36 23.99
CA TYR A 411 9.77 10.50 24.02
C TYR A 411 10.99 11.17 24.69
N ALA A 412 11.19 12.47 24.49
CA ALA A 412 12.35 13.17 25.06
C ALA A 412 12.17 13.61 26.51
N ARG A 413 10.96 13.48 27.07
CA ARG A 413 10.65 13.90 28.45
C ARG A 413 9.89 12.78 29.16
N PRO A 414 10.61 11.87 29.80
CA PRO A 414 10.03 10.69 30.48
C PRO A 414 8.94 11.09 31.50
N GLU A 415 9.11 12.21 32.19
CA GLU A 415 8.16 12.74 33.16
C GLU A 415 6.80 13.13 32.51
N VAL A 416 6.83 13.64 31.29
CA VAL A 416 5.61 14.01 30.53
C VAL A 416 4.89 12.76 30.04
N LEU A 417 5.63 11.78 29.53
CA LEU A 417 5.09 10.49 29.08
C LEU A 417 4.48 9.73 30.27
N ALA A 418 5.21 9.64 31.39
CA ALA A 418 4.74 8.99 32.61
C ALA A 418 3.47 9.68 33.17
N ALA A 419 3.39 11.01 33.12
CA ALA A 419 2.21 11.75 33.53
C ALA A 419 1.00 11.46 32.62
N ALA A 420 1.19 11.38 31.30
CA ALA A 420 0.15 11.02 30.35
C ALA A 420 -0.32 9.56 30.58
N ASN A 421 0.62 8.64 30.77
CA ASN A 421 0.35 7.24 31.07
C ASN A 421 -0.47 7.08 32.37
N ARG A 422 -0.09 7.77 33.46
CA ARG A 422 -0.86 7.75 34.73
C ARG A 422 -2.31 8.25 34.52
N ARG A 423 -2.50 9.35 33.77
CA ARG A 423 -3.84 9.86 33.45
C ARG A 423 -4.65 8.88 32.61
N ALA A 424 -4.00 8.12 31.76
CA ALA A 424 -4.58 7.04 30.97
C ALA A 424 -4.78 5.73 31.77
N ARG A 425 -4.65 5.75 33.09
CA ARG A 425 -4.75 4.61 34.03
C ARG A 425 -3.57 3.62 33.91
N SER A 426 -2.38 4.13 33.61
CA SER A 426 -1.10 3.38 33.56
C SER A 426 -1.13 2.11 32.70
N PRO A 427 -1.56 2.19 31.45
CA PRO A 427 -1.62 1.00 30.59
C PRO A 427 -0.25 0.44 30.22
N LEU A 428 0.82 1.25 30.32
CA LEU A 428 2.22 0.82 30.11
C LEU A 428 2.95 0.72 31.45
N ARG A 429 3.81 -0.29 31.58
CA ARG A 429 4.65 -0.51 32.76
C ARG A 429 5.85 0.46 32.78
N PRO A 430 6.49 0.67 33.96
CA PRO A 430 7.67 1.55 34.05
C PRO A 430 8.84 1.11 33.19
N ASP A 431 9.11 -0.19 33.08
CA ASP A 431 10.15 -0.77 32.20
C ASP A 431 9.85 -0.50 30.71
N GLU A 432 8.61 -0.64 30.29
CA GLU A 432 8.16 -0.32 28.93
C GLU A 432 8.30 1.18 28.61
N LEU A 433 7.99 2.06 29.57
CA LEU A 433 8.19 3.50 29.41
C LEU A 433 9.66 3.89 29.25
N ALA A 434 10.57 3.19 29.96
CA ALA A 434 12.01 3.45 29.88
C ALA A 434 12.56 3.15 28.47
N LEU A 435 12.07 2.10 27.81
CA LEU A 435 12.48 1.71 26.46
C LEU A 435 12.07 2.74 25.38
N LEU A 436 11.09 3.58 25.67
CA LEU A 436 10.57 4.57 24.73
C LEU A 436 11.35 5.91 24.73
N VAL A 437 12.27 6.07 25.69
CA VAL A 437 13.03 7.32 25.84
C VAL A 437 14.05 7.47 24.73
N ARG A 438 13.98 8.58 24.00
CA ARG A 438 14.94 8.90 22.92
C ARG A 438 15.07 10.41 22.71
N PRO A 439 16.19 10.87 22.12
CA PRO A 439 16.42 12.30 21.87
C PRO A 439 15.42 12.85 20.82
N ARG A 440 15.19 14.16 20.88
CA ARG A 440 14.27 14.84 19.94
C ARG A 440 14.69 14.76 18.47
N SER A 441 15.98 14.59 18.22
CA SER A 441 16.56 14.46 16.89
C SER A 441 16.43 13.06 16.30
N ALA A 442 16.00 12.05 17.08
CA ALA A 442 15.88 10.69 16.61
C ALA A 442 14.97 10.59 15.38
N PRO A 443 15.35 9.81 14.36
CA PRO A 443 14.54 9.61 13.17
C PRO A 443 13.26 8.83 13.51
N TRP A 444 12.25 8.95 12.65
CA TRP A 444 11.00 8.24 12.80
C TRP A 444 11.13 6.78 12.38
N THR A 445 10.52 5.90 13.15
CA THR A 445 10.37 4.47 12.87
C THR A 445 8.97 4.16 12.34
N ILE A 446 8.79 3.01 11.69
CA ILE A 446 7.49 2.63 11.09
C ILE A 446 6.39 2.59 12.17
N SER A 447 6.70 2.08 13.37
CA SER A 447 5.71 1.99 14.46
C SER A 447 5.29 3.36 15.03
N ASP A 448 6.12 4.42 14.85
CA ASP A 448 5.75 5.77 15.25
C ASP A 448 4.60 6.34 14.40
N VAL A 449 4.48 5.91 13.14
CA VAL A 449 3.53 6.50 12.18
C VAL A 449 2.08 6.34 12.64
N ALA A 450 1.74 5.19 13.18
CA ALA A 450 0.40 4.95 13.70
C ALA A 450 0.08 5.82 14.94
N ILE A 451 1.09 6.13 15.77
CA ILE A 451 0.95 7.04 16.91
C ILE A 451 0.86 8.50 16.45
N LEU A 452 1.65 8.87 15.42
CA LEU A 452 1.57 10.19 14.79
C LEU A 452 0.18 10.42 14.18
N ASP A 453 -0.38 9.42 13.51
CA ASP A 453 -1.75 9.47 12.98
C ASP A 453 -2.78 9.71 14.07
N GLU A 454 -2.65 9.03 15.23
CA GLU A 454 -3.50 9.27 16.40
C GLU A 454 -3.33 10.70 16.97
N CYS A 455 -2.08 11.20 17.00
CA CYS A 455 -1.81 12.57 17.41
C CYS A 455 -2.48 13.59 16.49
N GLU A 456 -2.36 13.40 15.17
CA GLU A 456 -2.97 14.30 14.19
C GLU A 456 -4.49 14.31 14.25
N GLU A 457 -5.10 13.15 14.48
CA GLU A 457 -6.56 13.04 14.65
C GLU A 457 -7.06 13.90 15.81
N LEU A 458 -6.35 13.86 16.94
CA LEU A 458 -6.74 14.59 18.14
C LEU A 458 -6.31 16.06 18.14
N LEU A 459 -5.24 16.38 17.43
CA LEU A 459 -4.73 17.76 17.33
C LEU A 459 -5.45 18.55 16.22
N GLY A 460 -5.76 17.91 15.10
CA GLY A 460 -6.24 18.58 13.89
C GLY A 460 -5.16 19.40 13.19
N PRO A 461 -5.48 20.04 12.06
CA PRO A 461 -4.52 20.81 11.27
C PRO A 461 -3.90 21.96 12.07
N MET A 462 -2.63 22.24 11.78
CA MET A 462 -1.96 23.43 12.34
C MET A 462 -2.58 24.70 11.72
N PRO A 463 -2.81 25.76 12.52
CA PRO A 463 -3.19 27.04 11.98
C PRO A 463 -2.07 27.54 11.04
N THR A 464 -2.35 27.63 9.75
CA THR A 464 -1.43 28.25 8.79
C THR A 464 -1.54 29.77 8.92
N SER A 465 -0.41 30.45 9.06
CA SER A 465 -0.35 31.92 9.17
C SER A 465 -0.75 32.64 7.87
N SER A 466 -1.14 31.91 6.83
CA SER A 466 -1.41 32.46 5.50
C SER A 466 -2.36 31.62 4.63
N ALA A 467 -3.24 30.81 5.21
CA ALA A 467 -4.35 30.25 4.44
C ALA A 467 -5.68 30.77 5.01
N PRO A 468 -6.51 31.47 4.23
CA PRO A 468 -7.88 31.71 4.60
C PRO A 468 -8.57 30.35 4.77
N SER A 469 -9.30 30.20 5.88
CA SER A 469 -10.15 29.06 6.15
C SER A 469 -11.01 28.72 4.94
N LYS A 470 -11.07 27.44 4.57
CA LYS A 470 -12.16 26.90 3.73
C LYS A 470 -13.49 27.04 4.51
N GLU A 471 -13.96 28.24 4.62
CA GLU A 471 -15.34 28.53 4.96
C GLU A 471 -15.89 29.38 3.82
N THR A 472 -16.73 28.74 3.02
CA THR A 472 -17.63 29.31 2.02
C THR A 472 -16.99 29.92 0.75
N ASP A 473 -17.69 29.75 -0.36
CA ASP A 473 -17.49 30.32 -1.71
C ASP A 473 -17.00 31.80 -1.80
N GLY A 474 -17.02 32.55 -0.71
CA GLY A 474 -16.57 33.92 -0.64
C GLY A 474 -15.05 34.12 -0.60
N GLY A 475 -14.27 33.19 -0.03
CA GLY A 475 -12.82 33.36 0.17
C GLY A 475 -11.98 33.10 -1.09
N GLU A 476 -12.46 32.25 -2.00
CA GLU A 476 -11.84 32.03 -3.30
C GLU A 476 -12.13 33.21 -4.24
N LEU A 477 -13.32 33.75 -4.15
CA LEU A 477 -13.75 34.95 -4.89
C LEU A 477 -12.96 36.19 -4.46
N GLU A 478 -12.65 36.37 -3.16
CA GLU A 478 -11.83 37.47 -2.66
C GLU A 478 -10.36 37.34 -3.09
N ARG A 479 -9.79 36.13 -3.07
CA ARG A 479 -8.44 35.86 -3.58
C ARG A 479 -8.34 36.10 -5.07
N ALA A 480 -9.33 35.66 -5.84
CA ALA A 480 -9.41 35.90 -7.26
C ALA A 480 -9.55 37.40 -7.58
N ARG A 481 -10.30 38.17 -6.77
CA ARG A 481 -10.37 39.63 -6.87
C ARG A 481 -9.03 40.30 -6.58
N ALA A 482 -8.38 39.92 -5.50
CA ALA A 482 -7.06 40.47 -5.12
C ALA A 482 -5.97 40.16 -6.17
N ALA A 483 -6.03 38.95 -6.81
CA ALA A 483 -5.12 38.59 -7.88
C ALA A 483 -5.36 39.41 -9.17
N ILE A 484 -6.61 39.66 -9.52
CA ILE A 484 -6.96 40.50 -10.67
C ILE A 484 -6.57 41.94 -10.45
N GLU A 485 -6.81 42.52 -9.24
CA GLU A 485 -6.46 43.86 -8.88
C GLU A 485 -4.95 44.05 -8.77
N GLY A 486 -4.21 43.09 -8.19
CA GLY A 486 -2.77 43.17 -7.98
C GLY A 486 -1.92 42.96 -9.24
N GLN A 487 -2.39 42.25 -10.22
CA GLN A 487 -1.62 41.89 -11.43
C GLN A 487 -2.17 42.49 -12.75
N ASN A 488 -3.23 43.28 -12.68
CA ASN A 488 -3.88 43.93 -13.85
C ASN A 488 -4.22 42.89 -14.96
N LEU A 489 -4.59 41.67 -14.55
CA LEU A 489 -4.85 40.55 -15.45
C LEU A 489 -6.19 40.72 -16.16
N GLY A 490 -6.14 40.76 -17.49
CA GLY A 490 -7.30 40.47 -18.33
C GLY A 490 -8.11 41.66 -18.85
N GLY A 491 -7.68 42.92 -18.72
CA GLY A 491 -8.34 44.03 -19.42
C GLY A 491 -9.87 44.13 -19.24
N GLY A 492 -10.40 43.66 -18.09
CA GLY A 492 -11.85 43.68 -17.81
C GLY A 492 -12.65 42.46 -18.33
N ILE A 493 -11.99 41.46 -18.90
CA ILE A 493 -12.66 40.28 -19.49
C ILE A 493 -12.70 39.10 -18.50
N VAL A 494 -11.70 38.96 -17.59
CA VAL A 494 -11.64 37.89 -16.60
C VAL A 494 -12.31 38.35 -15.31
N THR A 495 -13.37 37.67 -14.87
CA THR A 495 -14.02 37.95 -13.59
C THR A 495 -13.38 37.14 -12.47
N ALA A 496 -13.45 37.65 -11.24
CA ALA A 496 -12.95 36.94 -10.05
C ALA A 496 -13.63 35.55 -9.87
N GLN A 497 -14.88 35.44 -10.34
CA GLN A 497 -15.62 34.20 -10.29
C GLN A 497 -15.09 33.18 -11.29
N MET A 498 -14.74 33.59 -12.52
CA MET A 498 -14.09 32.72 -13.51
C MET A 498 -12.72 32.25 -13.07
N LEU A 499 -11.95 33.12 -12.40
CA LEU A 499 -10.62 32.74 -11.87
C LEU A 499 -10.73 31.78 -10.67
N ALA A 500 -11.70 31.98 -9.78
CA ALA A 500 -11.95 31.09 -8.66
C ALA A 500 -12.45 29.71 -9.12
N GLU A 501 -13.39 29.67 -10.08
CA GLU A 501 -13.88 28.44 -10.71
C GLU A 501 -12.75 27.71 -11.44
N HIS A 502 -11.88 28.43 -12.16
CA HIS A 502 -10.72 27.83 -12.84
C HIS A 502 -9.68 27.26 -11.87
N THR A 503 -9.47 27.90 -10.74
CA THR A 503 -8.54 27.38 -9.69
C THR A 503 -9.12 26.12 -9.03
N ALA A 504 -10.41 26.09 -8.77
CA ALA A 504 -11.11 24.90 -8.24
C ALA A 504 -11.12 23.75 -9.26
N GLU A 505 -11.25 24.06 -10.54
CA GLU A 505 -11.17 23.07 -11.61
C GLU A 505 -9.75 22.55 -11.83
N GLN A 506 -8.71 23.36 -11.76
CA GLN A 506 -7.31 22.91 -11.80
C GLN A 506 -6.97 21.91 -10.68
N GLU A 507 -7.54 22.07 -9.49
CA GLU A 507 -7.40 21.06 -8.43
C GLU A 507 -8.08 19.73 -8.79
N SER A 508 -9.11 19.72 -9.65
CA SER A 508 -9.77 18.50 -10.12
C SER A 508 -8.95 17.68 -11.13
N TRP A 509 -7.91 18.28 -11.73
CA TRP A 509 -7.05 17.68 -12.77
C TRP A 509 -5.86 16.91 -12.21
N THR A 510 -5.52 17.10 -10.95
CA THR A 510 -4.48 16.28 -10.32
C THR A 510 -4.94 14.82 -10.27
N PRO A 511 -4.11 13.84 -10.67
CA PRO A 511 -4.46 12.43 -10.55
C PRO A 511 -4.98 12.10 -9.16
N LEU A 512 -6.00 11.25 -9.07
CA LEU A 512 -6.62 10.87 -7.80
C LEU A 512 -5.57 10.43 -6.77
N ALA A 513 -4.58 9.67 -7.21
CA ALA A 513 -3.49 9.19 -6.38
C ALA A 513 -2.69 10.35 -5.73
N GLU A 514 -2.42 11.43 -6.46
CA GLU A 514 -1.70 12.58 -5.89
C GLU A 514 -2.56 13.38 -4.91
N ARG A 515 -3.85 13.55 -5.19
CA ARG A 515 -4.79 14.23 -4.27
C ARG A 515 -4.92 13.44 -2.98
N ALA A 516 -5.15 12.14 -3.08
CA ALA A 516 -5.29 11.26 -1.94
C ALA A 516 -4.02 11.16 -1.10
N ALA A 517 -2.84 11.16 -1.73
CA ALA A 517 -1.55 11.12 -1.02
C ALA A 517 -1.25 12.42 -0.25
N LYS A 518 -1.79 13.55 -0.69
CA LYS A 518 -1.61 14.87 -0.04
C LYS A 518 -2.64 15.14 1.05
N ASP A 519 -3.81 14.52 0.99
CA ASP A 519 -4.91 14.74 1.92
C ASP A 519 -4.99 13.62 2.97
N ARG A 520 -4.57 13.93 4.20
CA ARG A 520 -4.67 13.00 5.32
C ARG A 520 -6.12 12.56 5.61
N ALA A 521 -7.09 13.43 5.36
CA ALA A 521 -8.51 13.16 5.61
C ALA A 521 -9.16 12.36 4.48
N TRP A 522 -8.41 12.00 3.44
CA TRP A 522 -8.94 11.21 2.33
C TRP A 522 -9.50 9.88 2.80
N ALA A 523 -10.75 9.61 2.41
CA ALA A 523 -11.45 8.37 2.70
C ALA A 523 -11.46 7.48 1.44
N TYR A 524 -10.74 6.37 1.52
CA TYR A 524 -10.68 5.39 0.43
C TYR A 524 -11.95 4.54 0.38
N GLY A 525 -12.36 4.16 -0.81
CA GLY A 525 -13.51 3.28 -1.03
C GLY A 525 -13.23 1.82 -0.72
N HIS A 526 -11.97 1.41 -0.82
CA HIS A 526 -11.49 0.07 -0.47
C HIS A 526 -10.01 0.14 -0.05
N ILE A 527 -9.61 -0.69 0.90
CA ILE A 527 -8.20 -0.83 1.31
C ILE A 527 -7.78 -2.29 1.15
N VAL A 528 -6.64 -2.48 0.49
CA VAL A 528 -5.96 -3.76 0.39
C VAL A 528 -4.70 -3.73 1.24
N VAL A 529 -4.51 -4.73 2.07
CA VAL A 529 -3.34 -4.84 2.95
C VAL A 529 -2.63 -6.15 2.63
N ASP A 530 -1.39 -6.08 2.19
CA ASP A 530 -0.54 -7.27 2.03
C ASP A 530 0.39 -7.42 3.25
N GLU A 531 0.80 -8.66 3.53
CA GLU A 531 1.56 -9.05 4.72
C GLU A 531 0.93 -8.55 6.03
N ALA A 532 -0.39 -8.63 6.10
CA ALA A 532 -1.21 -8.02 7.13
C ALA A 532 -0.95 -8.58 8.55
N GLN A 533 -0.36 -9.77 8.67
CA GLN A 533 0.05 -10.35 9.95
C GLN A 533 1.09 -9.49 10.68
N GLU A 534 1.79 -8.60 9.97
CA GLU A 534 2.78 -7.69 10.57
C GLU A 534 2.16 -6.44 11.19
N LEU A 535 0.87 -6.16 10.91
CA LEU A 535 0.24 -4.94 11.39
C LEU A 535 -0.08 -4.99 12.90
N SER A 536 0.30 -3.90 13.56
CA SER A 536 -0.05 -3.70 14.97
C SER A 536 -1.50 -3.22 15.14
N PRO A 537 -2.09 -3.37 16.34
CA PRO A 537 -3.41 -2.80 16.64
C PRO A 537 -3.52 -1.29 16.40
N MET A 538 -2.44 -0.52 16.60
CA MET A 538 -2.42 0.90 16.28
C MET A 538 -2.40 1.15 14.77
N ALA A 539 -1.69 0.31 13.99
CA ALA A 539 -1.71 0.38 12.54
C ALA A 539 -3.12 0.13 11.97
N TRP A 540 -3.80 -0.90 12.44
CA TRP A 540 -5.19 -1.17 12.10
C TRP A 540 -6.12 0.01 12.43
N ARG A 541 -5.89 0.67 13.57
CA ARG A 541 -6.67 1.85 13.95
C ARG A 541 -6.49 3.01 12.96
N ALA A 542 -5.26 3.24 12.46
CA ALA A 542 -4.99 4.24 11.44
C ALA A 542 -5.66 3.92 10.09
N LEU A 543 -5.63 2.66 9.66
CA LEU A 543 -6.27 2.22 8.41
C LEU A 543 -7.81 2.30 8.48
N LEU A 544 -8.40 1.95 9.63
CA LEU A 544 -9.85 2.05 9.84
C LEU A 544 -10.39 3.48 9.71
N ARG A 545 -9.60 4.50 10.01
CA ARG A 545 -9.98 5.90 9.78
C ARG A 545 -10.03 6.25 8.31
N ARG A 546 -9.15 5.65 7.51
CA ARG A 546 -9.04 5.91 6.07
C ARG A 546 -10.06 5.17 5.22
N CYS A 547 -10.79 4.20 5.80
CA CYS A 547 -11.87 3.47 5.14
C CYS A 547 -13.12 3.39 6.05
N PRO A 548 -13.90 4.46 6.12
CA PRO A 548 -15.13 4.48 6.94
C PRO A 548 -16.14 3.41 6.54
N SER A 549 -16.17 3.03 5.26
CA SER A 549 -17.02 1.95 4.72
C SER A 549 -16.63 0.57 5.23
N ARG A 550 -15.44 0.43 5.83
CA ARG A 550 -14.86 -0.83 6.30
C ARG A 550 -14.74 -1.92 5.24
N SER A 551 -14.54 -1.51 4.01
CA SER A 551 -14.30 -2.37 2.86
C SER A 551 -12.82 -2.70 2.76
N PHE A 552 -12.42 -3.92 3.16
CA PHE A 552 -11.02 -4.34 3.22
C PHE A 552 -10.80 -5.68 2.52
N THR A 553 -9.68 -5.81 1.84
CA THR A 553 -9.08 -7.10 1.48
C THR A 553 -7.75 -7.23 2.22
N VAL A 554 -7.66 -8.22 3.07
CA VAL A 554 -6.51 -8.45 3.95
C VAL A 554 -5.84 -9.73 3.51
N VAL A 555 -4.60 -9.63 3.09
CA VAL A 555 -3.83 -10.76 2.58
C VAL A 555 -2.64 -10.99 3.49
N GLY A 556 -2.34 -12.24 3.80
CA GLY A 556 -1.20 -12.54 4.64
C GLY A 556 -1.08 -14.01 5.02
N ASP A 557 -0.13 -14.28 5.89
CA ASP A 557 0.13 -15.60 6.42
C ASP A 557 0.52 -15.50 7.90
N LEU A 558 -0.33 -16.02 8.78
CA LEU A 558 -0.06 -16.00 10.21
C LEU A 558 1.21 -16.77 10.58
N ASP A 559 1.58 -17.78 9.78
CA ASP A 559 2.76 -18.62 10.00
C ASP A 559 4.07 -17.90 9.64
N GLN A 560 4.02 -16.85 8.79
CA GLN A 560 5.14 -15.99 8.43
C GLN A 560 5.30 -14.75 9.35
N ARG A 561 4.51 -14.66 10.42
CA ARG A 561 4.61 -13.50 11.31
C ARG A 561 5.97 -13.46 12.00
N ARG A 562 6.55 -12.25 12.05
CA ARG A 562 7.79 -11.96 12.76
C ARG A 562 7.60 -12.04 14.27
N GLY A 563 8.67 -12.48 14.97
CA GLY A 563 8.77 -12.48 16.43
C GLY A 563 8.14 -13.69 17.11
N SER A 564 8.25 -13.73 18.45
CA SER A 564 7.93 -14.89 19.27
C SER A 564 6.45 -15.11 19.55
N GLN A 565 5.56 -14.16 19.22
CA GLN A 565 4.14 -14.22 19.55
C GLN A 565 3.25 -14.23 18.29
N ARG A 566 3.03 -15.41 17.74
CA ARG A 566 2.10 -15.61 16.65
C ARG A 566 0.65 -15.59 17.18
N PRO A 567 -0.27 -14.80 16.58
CA PRO A 567 -1.70 -14.88 16.90
C PRO A 567 -2.26 -16.25 16.51
N ALA A 568 -3.16 -16.77 17.34
CA ALA A 568 -3.80 -18.07 17.09
C ALA A 568 -4.91 -18.01 16.02
N SER A 569 -5.30 -16.81 15.58
CA SER A 569 -6.33 -16.62 14.55
C SER A 569 -6.24 -15.21 13.97
N TRP A 570 -6.81 -15.02 12.77
CA TRP A 570 -6.96 -13.71 12.16
C TRP A 570 -7.79 -12.73 13.00
N GLU A 571 -8.83 -13.16 13.69
CA GLU A 571 -9.60 -12.28 14.58
C GLU A 571 -8.71 -11.61 15.64
N LYS A 572 -7.74 -12.36 16.20
CA LYS A 572 -6.78 -11.82 17.16
C LYS A 572 -5.76 -10.89 16.49
N ALA A 573 -5.30 -11.23 15.28
CA ALA A 573 -4.35 -10.43 14.53
C ALA A 573 -4.93 -9.08 14.09
N LEU A 574 -6.20 -9.05 13.70
CA LEU A 574 -6.90 -7.85 13.24
C LEU A 574 -7.17 -6.82 14.35
N GLY A 575 -7.15 -7.22 15.63
CA GLY A 575 -7.35 -6.32 16.75
C GLY A 575 -8.62 -5.47 16.60
N PRO A 576 -8.53 -4.12 16.52
CA PRO A 576 -9.72 -3.27 16.39
C PRO A 576 -10.48 -3.46 15.06
N ALA A 577 -9.83 -4.00 14.02
CA ALA A 577 -10.47 -4.27 12.73
C ALA A 577 -11.32 -5.55 12.72
N ALA A 578 -11.19 -6.42 13.71
CA ALA A 578 -11.96 -7.66 13.82
C ALA A 578 -13.48 -7.44 13.78
N ARG A 579 -13.97 -6.27 14.21
CA ARG A 579 -15.41 -5.92 14.12
C ARG A 579 -15.93 -5.79 12.69
N ALA A 580 -15.05 -5.63 11.72
CA ALA A 580 -15.39 -5.56 10.30
C ALA A 580 -15.21 -6.91 9.60
N PHE A 581 -14.71 -7.94 10.29
CA PHE A 581 -14.46 -9.27 9.76
C PHE A 581 -15.73 -9.86 9.15
N ALA A 582 -15.66 -10.26 7.89
CA ALA A 582 -16.79 -10.77 7.12
C ALA A 582 -16.56 -12.20 6.64
N ALA A 583 -15.37 -12.52 6.16
CA ALA A 583 -15.03 -13.83 5.62
C ALA A 583 -13.53 -14.08 5.66
N GLU A 584 -13.17 -15.36 5.75
CA GLU A 584 -11.80 -15.87 5.61
C GLU A 584 -11.77 -16.94 4.52
N TYR A 585 -10.79 -16.84 3.66
CA TYR A 585 -10.48 -17.83 2.62
C TYR A 585 -9.03 -18.28 2.80
N ALA A 586 -8.79 -19.57 2.72
CA ALA A 586 -7.47 -20.14 2.79
C ALA A 586 -7.02 -20.64 1.41
N LEU A 587 -5.85 -20.20 0.97
CA LEU A 587 -5.15 -20.74 -0.19
C LEU A 587 -4.16 -21.79 0.32
N THR A 588 -4.43 -23.05 0.06
CA THR A 588 -3.67 -24.18 0.60
C THR A 588 -2.74 -24.83 -0.42
N VAL A 589 -2.87 -24.47 -1.69
CA VAL A 589 -2.07 -25.06 -2.76
C VAL A 589 -0.91 -24.15 -3.13
N SER A 590 0.32 -24.63 -2.94
CA SER A 590 1.54 -23.95 -3.40
C SER A 590 1.94 -24.42 -4.78
N TYR A 591 2.00 -23.51 -5.73
CA TYR A 591 2.35 -23.79 -7.13
C TYR A 591 3.82 -23.56 -7.43
N ARG A 592 4.55 -22.92 -6.53
CA ARG A 592 5.90 -22.38 -6.79
C ARG A 592 6.98 -23.11 -6.03
N THR A 593 6.80 -23.22 -4.71
CA THR A 593 7.80 -23.82 -3.83
C THR A 593 7.77 -25.34 -4.03
N PRO A 594 8.91 -26.01 -4.23
CA PRO A 594 9.00 -27.46 -4.30
C PRO A 594 8.45 -28.14 -3.04
N ALA A 595 7.83 -29.31 -3.20
CA ALA A 595 7.23 -30.08 -2.12
C ALA A 595 8.24 -30.41 -1.01
N THR A 596 9.43 -30.79 -1.41
CA THR A 596 10.56 -31.04 -0.49
C THR A 596 10.86 -29.82 0.38
N LEU A 597 10.99 -28.61 -0.20
CA LEU A 597 11.26 -27.39 0.56
C LEU A 597 10.11 -26.97 1.48
N THR A 598 8.87 -27.18 1.02
CA THR A 598 7.67 -26.92 1.82
C THR A 598 7.65 -27.83 3.05
N THR A 599 7.84 -29.15 2.86
CA THR A 599 7.85 -30.14 3.94
C THR A 599 9.00 -29.88 4.92
N LEU A 600 10.19 -29.52 4.41
CA LEU A 600 11.33 -29.14 5.23
C LEU A 600 10.99 -27.93 6.11
N ALA A 601 10.50 -26.85 5.52
CA ALA A 601 10.18 -25.62 6.23
C ALA A 601 9.13 -25.85 7.33
N GLU A 602 8.04 -26.58 7.02
CA GLU A 602 7.00 -26.93 8.00
C GLU A 602 7.53 -27.81 9.12
N GLY A 603 8.39 -28.78 8.80
CA GLY A 603 9.03 -29.67 9.75
C GLY A 603 9.97 -28.94 10.73
N VAL A 604 10.78 -28.03 10.21
CA VAL A 604 11.73 -27.22 11.03
C VAL A 604 10.98 -26.32 12.01
N VAL A 605 9.96 -25.57 11.54
CA VAL A 605 9.20 -24.68 12.43
C VAL A 605 8.36 -25.45 13.45
N ALA A 606 7.87 -26.63 13.10
CA ALA A 606 7.15 -27.50 14.04
C ALA A 606 8.07 -28.00 15.17
N ARG A 607 9.31 -28.40 14.85
CA ARG A 607 10.33 -28.78 15.86
C ARG A 607 10.77 -27.60 16.71
N ALA A 608 10.74 -26.39 16.16
CA ALA A 608 10.97 -25.15 16.92
C ALA A 608 9.78 -24.74 17.82
N GLY A 609 8.73 -25.56 17.91
CA GLY A 609 7.55 -25.30 18.76
C GLY A 609 6.51 -24.38 18.12
N ALA A 610 6.60 -24.10 16.83
CA ALA A 610 5.68 -23.24 16.10
C ALA A 610 5.06 -23.96 14.89
N PRO A 611 4.30 -25.05 15.06
CA PRO A 611 3.70 -25.78 13.95
C PRO A 611 2.79 -24.86 13.14
N VAL A 612 2.81 -25.02 11.82
CA VAL A 612 1.98 -24.21 10.91
C VAL A 612 0.50 -24.35 11.21
N LEU A 613 -0.26 -23.26 11.12
CA LEU A 613 -1.71 -23.26 11.33
C LEU A 613 -2.46 -23.71 10.07
N TYR A 614 -1.90 -23.44 8.90
CA TYR A 614 -2.50 -23.73 7.59
C TYR A 614 -1.50 -24.52 6.73
N PRO A 615 -1.46 -25.85 6.88
CA PRO A 615 -0.57 -26.71 6.09
C PRO A 615 -0.81 -26.55 4.59
N MET A 616 0.24 -26.62 3.81
CA MET A 616 0.19 -26.44 2.35
C MET A 616 0.41 -27.76 1.63
N THR A 617 -0.21 -27.87 0.45
CA THR A 617 0.08 -28.94 -0.52
C THR A 617 0.82 -28.34 -1.70
N ALA A 618 2.07 -28.72 -1.90
CA ALA A 618 2.83 -28.30 -3.09
C ALA A 618 2.52 -29.21 -4.27
N VAL A 619 2.29 -28.61 -5.44
CA VAL A 619 1.98 -29.33 -6.69
C VAL A 619 3.26 -29.78 -7.40
N ARG A 620 4.37 -29.10 -7.15
CA ARG A 620 5.63 -29.27 -7.86
C ARG A 620 6.69 -29.87 -6.93
N ASP A 621 7.47 -30.78 -7.45
CA ASP A 621 8.69 -31.25 -6.79
C ASP A 621 9.90 -31.05 -7.72
N VAL A 622 11.09 -30.86 -7.11
CA VAL A 622 12.35 -30.66 -7.82
C VAL A 622 13.40 -31.51 -7.13
N GLU A 623 13.92 -32.49 -7.85
CA GLU A 623 14.96 -33.38 -7.32
C GLU A 623 16.23 -32.60 -6.98
N GLY A 624 16.82 -32.82 -5.79
CA GLY A 624 18.04 -32.16 -5.37
C GLY A 624 17.89 -30.66 -5.09
N CYS A 625 16.68 -30.18 -4.79
CA CYS A 625 16.40 -28.78 -4.50
C CYS A 625 16.90 -28.31 -3.13
N TYR A 626 17.43 -29.19 -2.31
CA TYR A 626 18.04 -28.87 -1.00
C TYR A 626 19.46 -29.39 -0.93
N ARG A 627 20.41 -28.51 -0.54
CA ARG A 627 21.84 -28.82 -0.37
C ARG A 627 22.37 -28.17 0.86
N VAL A 628 23.36 -28.81 1.50
CA VAL A 628 24.00 -28.30 2.72
C VAL A 628 25.52 -28.31 2.53
N THR A 629 26.19 -27.23 2.93
CA THR A 629 27.64 -27.12 2.98
C THR A 629 28.06 -26.69 4.39
N HIS A 630 28.81 -27.53 5.09
CA HIS A 630 29.45 -27.18 6.36
C HIS A 630 30.80 -26.50 6.10
N VAL A 631 31.09 -25.45 6.88
CA VAL A 631 32.32 -24.69 6.83
C VAL A 631 33.04 -24.83 8.15
N ASP A 632 34.27 -25.28 8.14
CA ASP A 632 35.12 -25.36 9.33
C ASP A 632 35.49 -23.95 9.81
N ALA A 633 34.66 -23.38 10.66
CA ALA A 633 34.90 -22.09 11.32
C ALA A 633 34.55 -22.18 12.81
N PRO A 634 35.14 -21.33 13.69
CA PRO A 634 34.76 -21.31 15.08
C PRO A 634 33.27 -21.03 15.27
N GLU A 635 32.56 -21.91 15.96
CA GLU A 635 31.11 -21.88 16.20
C GLU A 635 30.56 -20.56 16.75
N ALA A 636 31.42 -19.73 17.33
CA ALA A 636 31.04 -18.47 17.99
C ALA A 636 31.66 -17.21 17.36
N ALA A 637 32.12 -17.28 16.10
CA ALA A 637 32.62 -16.07 15.46
C ALA A 637 31.45 -15.08 15.26
N PRO A 638 31.43 -13.92 15.97
CA PRO A 638 30.44 -12.91 15.69
C PRO A 638 30.55 -12.52 14.22
N ALA A 639 29.44 -12.14 13.61
CA ALA A 639 29.41 -11.72 12.22
C ALA A 639 30.54 -10.72 11.92
N SER A 640 31.58 -11.20 11.26
CA SER A 640 32.75 -10.42 10.85
C SER A 640 32.45 -9.71 9.51
N SER A 641 33.33 -8.78 9.13
CA SER A 641 33.20 -8.12 7.80
C SER A 641 33.37 -9.15 6.68
N ARG A 642 32.83 -8.86 5.49
CA ARG A 642 32.92 -9.72 4.29
C ARG A 642 34.30 -10.31 4.06
N ASP A 643 35.35 -9.48 4.21
CA ASP A 643 36.72 -9.85 3.87
C ASP A 643 37.38 -10.84 4.86
N THR A 644 36.77 -11.05 6.02
CA THR A 644 37.31 -11.88 7.10
C THR A 644 36.41 -13.02 7.53
N ASP A 645 35.20 -13.10 6.95
CA ASP A 645 34.20 -14.12 7.31
C ASP A 645 34.35 -15.35 6.37
N PRO A 646 34.73 -16.53 6.89
CA PRO A 646 34.86 -17.73 6.05
C PRO A 646 33.54 -18.18 5.40
N LEU A 647 32.41 -17.83 6.00
CA LEU A 647 31.08 -18.11 5.44
C LEU A 647 30.80 -17.28 4.20
N TRP A 648 31.45 -16.11 4.04
CA TRP A 648 31.30 -15.29 2.83
C TRP A 648 31.83 -16.00 1.59
N GLU A 649 33.03 -16.59 1.71
CA GLU A 649 33.63 -17.32 0.58
C GLU A 649 32.77 -18.53 0.16
N ALA A 650 32.32 -19.31 1.14
CA ALA A 650 31.46 -20.46 0.90
C ALA A 650 30.10 -20.05 0.29
N ALA A 651 29.49 -18.97 0.79
CA ALA A 651 28.26 -18.42 0.23
C ALA A 651 28.47 -17.94 -1.21
N HIS A 652 29.62 -17.36 -1.50
CA HIS A 652 29.98 -16.92 -2.84
C HIS A 652 30.14 -18.08 -3.81
N GLN A 653 30.77 -19.18 -3.38
CA GLN A 653 30.90 -20.41 -4.18
C GLN A 653 29.51 -21.05 -4.41
N ALA A 654 28.67 -21.14 -3.39
CA ALA A 654 27.30 -21.64 -3.52
C ALA A 654 26.47 -20.80 -4.52
N ARG A 655 26.63 -19.49 -4.47
CA ARG A 655 26.02 -18.56 -5.43
C ARG A 655 26.50 -18.84 -6.86
N GLN A 656 27.80 -18.99 -7.09
CA GLN A 656 28.35 -19.28 -8.45
C GLN A 656 27.77 -20.59 -9.00
N ILE A 657 27.67 -21.63 -8.19
CA ILE A 657 27.06 -22.91 -8.58
C ILE A 657 25.59 -22.70 -9.02
N ALA A 658 24.85 -21.88 -8.27
CA ALA A 658 23.47 -21.54 -8.59
C ALA A 658 23.35 -20.77 -9.92
N GLU A 659 24.22 -19.77 -10.14
CA GLU A 659 24.26 -19.00 -11.41
C GLU A 659 24.60 -19.85 -12.61
N GLU A 660 25.62 -20.73 -12.50
CA GLU A 660 26.02 -21.65 -13.57
C GLU A 660 24.92 -22.66 -13.93
N ARG A 661 24.14 -23.09 -12.93
CA ARG A 661 22.99 -23.93 -13.17
C ARG A 661 21.90 -23.18 -13.91
N LEU A 662 21.52 -21.99 -13.43
CA LEU A 662 20.49 -21.17 -14.05
C LEU A 662 20.88 -20.78 -15.49
N ASP A 663 22.16 -20.51 -15.75
CA ASP A 663 22.65 -20.24 -17.11
C ASP A 663 22.47 -21.42 -18.07
N ARG A 664 22.63 -22.65 -17.54
CA ARG A 664 22.40 -23.87 -18.34
C ARG A 664 20.93 -24.17 -18.59
N GLU A 665 20.07 -23.92 -17.59
CA GLU A 665 18.65 -24.28 -17.63
C GLU A 665 17.78 -23.21 -18.30
N ALA A 666 18.04 -21.94 -18.01
CA ALA A 666 17.20 -20.83 -18.43
C ALA A 666 17.84 -19.90 -19.48
N GLY A 667 19.14 -20.09 -19.76
CA GLY A 667 19.92 -19.24 -20.66
C GLY A 667 20.72 -18.17 -19.92
N ALA A 668 21.80 -17.69 -20.57
CA ALA A 668 22.77 -16.78 -19.99
C ALA A 668 22.12 -15.55 -19.34
N SER A 669 22.51 -15.27 -18.11
CA SER A 669 22.05 -14.13 -17.29
C SER A 669 20.55 -14.13 -16.94
N ARG A 670 19.85 -15.23 -17.13
CA ARG A 670 18.46 -15.40 -16.68
C ARG A 670 18.40 -16.08 -15.30
N GLY A 671 17.31 -15.83 -14.58
CA GLY A 671 17.10 -16.32 -13.23
C GLY A 671 17.82 -15.49 -12.17
N ARG A 672 17.33 -15.56 -10.93
CA ARG A 672 17.72 -14.71 -9.81
C ARG A 672 18.19 -15.53 -8.62
N VAL A 673 19.24 -15.06 -7.97
CA VAL A 673 19.83 -15.69 -6.79
C VAL A 673 19.77 -14.73 -5.60
N ALA A 674 19.30 -15.21 -4.43
CA ALA A 674 19.41 -14.45 -3.19
C ALA A 674 20.39 -15.13 -2.23
N ILE A 675 21.25 -14.33 -1.60
CA ILE A 675 22.00 -14.72 -0.41
C ILE A 675 21.23 -14.18 0.79
N ILE A 676 20.67 -15.06 1.61
CA ILE A 676 19.84 -14.69 2.76
C ILE A 676 20.62 -14.96 4.06
N VAL A 677 20.68 -13.95 4.91
CA VAL A 677 21.45 -13.97 6.16
C VAL A 677 20.62 -13.43 7.35
N GLY A 678 21.04 -13.69 8.58
CA GLY A 678 20.48 -13.08 9.78
C GLY A 678 20.71 -11.56 9.83
N ALA A 679 19.88 -10.85 10.60
CA ALA A 679 19.87 -9.38 10.64
C ALA A 679 21.21 -8.76 11.06
N GLN A 680 21.95 -9.41 11.97
CA GLN A 680 23.27 -8.94 12.41
C GLN A 680 24.32 -9.09 11.28
N ARG A 681 24.36 -10.26 10.63
CA ARG A 681 25.26 -10.56 9.52
C ARG A 681 24.95 -9.69 8.29
N ALA A 682 23.70 -9.41 8.03
CA ALA A 682 23.26 -8.49 6.98
C ALA A 682 23.89 -7.10 7.14
N ARG A 683 23.93 -6.57 8.35
CA ARG A 683 24.60 -5.29 8.64
C ARG A 683 26.13 -5.38 8.48
N ALA A 684 26.74 -6.45 8.98
CA ALA A 684 28.17 -6.66 8.89
C ALA A 684 28.65 -6.85 7.44
N TRP A 685 27.87 -7.52 6.63
CA TRP A 685 28.15 -7.75 5.21
C TRP A 685 27.68 -6.62 4.28
N GLY A 686 27.07 -5.56 4.85
CA GLY A 686 26.60 -4.41 4.08
C GLY A 686 25.50 -4.79 3.09
N ALA A 687 24.56 -5.63 3.55
CA ALA A 687 23.37 -5.96 2.77
C ALA A 687 22.53 -4.70 2.51
N ASP A 688 21.89 -4.67 1.36
CA ASP A 688 20.96 -3.59 1.02
C ASP A 688 19.72 -3.67 1.91
N VAL A 689 19.62 -2.73 2.85
CA VAL A 689 18.53 -2.68 3.83
C VAL A 689 17.21 -2.25 3.17
N ASP A 690 17.28 -1.43 2.13
CA ASP A 690 16.12 -0.93 1.39
C ASP A 690 15.76 -1.85 0.21
N GLY A 691 16.63 -2.79 -0.16
CA GLY A 691 16.42 -3.78 -1.20
C GLY A 691 16.40 -3.22 -2.63
N ASP A 692 16.89 -2.01 -2.85
CA ASP A 692 16.86 -1.36 -4.18
C ASP A 692 17.65 -2.14 -5.23
N SER A 693 18.79 -2.76 -4.85
CA SER A 693 19.58 -3.65 -5.69
C SER A 693 18.86 -4.96 -6.02
N ALA A 694 17.98 -5.42 -5.14
CA ALA A 694 17.29 -6.70 -5.28
C ALA A 694 16.37 -6.78 -6.51
N LEU A 695 15.93 -5.67 -7.09
CA LEU A 695 15.14 -5.67 -8.34
C LEU A 695 15.98 -5.47 -9.60
N SER A 696 17.12 -4.82 -9.48
CA SER A 696 17.97 -4.46 -10.63
C SER A 696 19.11 -5.44 -10.89
N GLU A 697 19.55 -6.16 -9.85
CA GLU A 697 20.67 -7.08 -9.91
C GLU A 697 20.20 -8.53 -9.95
N ARG A 698 20.96 -9.37 -10.66
CA ARG A 698 20.72 -10.82 -10.73
C ARG A 698 20.92 -11.49 -9.37
N VAL A 699 21.85 -11.00 -8.57
CA VAL A 699 22.19 -11.50 -7.25
C VAL A 699 21.92 -10.45 -6.19
N ALA A 700 21.16 -10.82 -5.16
CA ALA A 700 20.82 -9.93 -4.05
C ALA A 700 21.31 -10.50 -2.71
N LEU A 701 21.98 -9.66 -1.90
CA LEU A 701 22.31 -9.97 -0.53
C LEU A 701 21.30 -9.29 0.41
N LEU A 702 20.51 -10.09 1.12
CA LEU A 702 19.33 -9.61 1.86
C LEU A 702 19.27 -10.24 3.27
N SER A 703 18.67 -9.52 4.22
CA SER A 703 18.18 -10.17 5.45
C SER A 703 16.89 -10.95 5.14
N ALA A 704 16.59 -11.96 5.94
CA ALA A 704 15.37 -12.75 5.80
C ALA A 704 14.10 -11.86 5.74
N ASN A 705 14.05 -10.82 6.57
CA ASN A 705 12.92 -9.88 6.57
C ASN A 705 12.80 -9.06 5.28
N ALA A 706 13.91 -8.71 4.63
CA ALA A 706 13.90 -7.95 3.37
C ALA A 706 13.43 -8.79 2.18
N THR A 707 13.40 -10.12 2.31
CA THR A 707 12.92 -11.03 1.25
C THR A 707 11.40 -11.22 1.24
N LYS A 708 10.66 -10.68 2.20
CA LYS A 708 9.20 -10.81 2.26
C LYS A 708 8.54 -10.22 1.01
N GLY A 709 7.67 -11.00 0.38
CA GLY A 709 7.01 -10.64 -0.88
C GLY A 709 7.89 -10.79 -2.13
N LEU A 710 9.17 -11.12 -2.00
CA LEU A 710 10.07 -11.39 -3.12
C LEU A 710 10.23 -12.90 -3.34
N GLU A 711 10.69 -13.26 -4.54
CA GLU A 711 10.93 -14.65 -4.94
C GLU A 711 12.21 -14.72 -5.77
N PHE A 712 12.91 -15.85 -5.61
CA PHE A 712 14.18 -16.10 -6.27
C PHE A 712 14.20 -17.52 -6.83
N ASP A 713 14.90 -17.74 -7.92
CA ASP A 713 15.04 -19.08 -8.48
C ASP A 713 15.91 -19.95 -7.56
N SER A 714 17.02 -19.40 -7.05
CA SER A 714 17.89 -20.06 -6.08
C SER A 714 18.10 -19.19 -4.85
N VAL A 715 18.21 -19.84 -3.69
CA VAL A 715 18.53 -19.18 -2.42
C VAL A 715 19.77 -19.83 -1.80
N VAL A 716 20.74 -19.00 -1.46
CA VAL A 716 21.86 -19.37 -0.59
C VAL A 716 21.55 -18.90 0.83
N LEU A 717 21.28 -19.84 1.72
CA LEU A 717 20.88 -19.57 3.10
C LEU A 717 22.09 -19.71 4.03
N VAL A 718 22.52 -18.63 4.66
CA VAL A 718 23.71 -18.62 5.51
C VAL A 718 23.33 -18.58 6.97
N GLU A 719 23.88 -19.49 7.79
CA GLU A 719 23.63 -19.62 9.21
C GLU A 719 22.14 -19.60 9.58
N PRO A 720 21.37 -20.64 9.23
CA PRO A 720 19.92 -20.65 9.53
C PRO A 720 19.61 -20.53 11.02
N GLY A 721 20.54 -20.91 11.91
CA GLY A 721 20.41 -20.72 13.36
C GLY A 721 20.38 -19.24 13.77
N GLU A 722 21.14 -18.36 13.09
CA GLU A 722 21.07 -16.91 13.32
C GLU A 722 19.71 -16.34 12.87
N ILE A 723 19.21 -16.78 11.72
CA ILE A 723 17.90 -16.37 11.21
C ILE A 723 16.77 -16.83 12.13
N MET A 724 16.86 -18.08 12.65
CA MET A 724 15.89 -18.60 13.61
C MET A 724 15.90 -17.79 14.92
N SER A 725 17.06 -17.27 15.33
CA SER A 725 17.18 -16.39 16.50
C SER A 725 16.54 -15.03 16.29
N ASP A 726 16.52 -14.51 15.07
CA ASP A 726 15.75 -13.31 14.71
C ASP A 726 14.23 -13.58 14.76
N GLY A 727 13.80 -14.80 14.39
CA GLY A 727 12.42 -15.25 14.47
C GLY A 727 12.19 -16.57 13.73
N VAL A 728 11.39 -17.46 14.29
CA VAL A 728 11.02 -18.74 13.62
C VAL A 728 10.30 -18.47 12.31
N GLY A 729 9.43 -17.46 12.26
CA GLY A 729 8.75 -17.04 11.03
C GLY A 729 9.71 -16.49 9.97
N ASP A 730 10.81 -15.84 10.37
CA ASP A 730 11.81 -15.34 9.41
C ASP A 730 12.59 -16.49 8.75
N LEU A 731 12.88 -17.59 9.51
CA LEU A 731 13.47 -18.80 8.93
C LEU A 731 12.49 -19.50 7.97
N PHE A 732 11.21 -19.59 8.34
CA PHE A 732 10.16 -20.13 7.47
C PHE A 732 10.06 -19.35 6.16
N VAL A 733 10.11 -18.01 6.23
CA VAL A 733 10.15 -17.15 5.04
C VAL A 733 11.38 -17.45 4.20
N ALA A 734 12.58 -17.50 4.80
CA ALA A 734 13.83 -17.70 4.06
C ALA A 734 13.88 -19.04 3.31
N LEU A 735 13.44 -20.13 3.95
CA LEU A 735 13.36 -21.47 3.34
C LEU A 735 12.36 -21.56 2.17
N THR A 736 11.35 -20.72 2.18
CA THR A 736 10.25 -20.75 1.21
C THR A 736 10.33 -19.66 0.12
N ARG A 737 11.46 -18.94 0.01
CA ARG A 737 11.68 -17.93 -1.04
C ARG A 737 12.18 -18.51 -2.35
N ALA A 738 12.73 -19.72 -2.32
CA ALA A 738 13.22 -20.38 -3.52
C ALA A 738 12.08 -21.01 -4.34
N THR A 739 12.17 -20.84 -5.66
CA THR A 739 11.28 -21.52 -6.59
C THR A 739 11.94 -22.78 -7.16
N HIS A 740 13.27 -22.91 -7.10
CA HIS A 740 14.02 -24.10 -7.57
C HIS A 740 14.79 -24.78 -6.45
N ASP A 741 15.74 -24.11 -5.81
CA ASP A 741 16.56 -24.75 -4.78
C ASP A 741 17.04 -23.83 -3.68
N VAL A 742 17.38 -24.46 -2.56
CA VAL A 742 18.04 -23.84 -1.40
C VAL A 742 19.38 -24.49 -1.16
N HIS A 743 20.44 -23.72 -1.07
CA HIS A 743 21.76 -24.14 -0.68
C HIS A 743 22.10 -23.54 0.69
N VAL A 744 22.14 -24.37 1.71
CA VAL A 744 22.48 -23.95 3.09
C VAL A 744 23.99 -23.95 3.28
N VAL A 745 24.52 -22.86 3.85
CA VAL A 745 25.94 -22.70 4.22
C VAL A 745 25.99 -22.40 5.71
N HIS A 746 26.67 -23.24 6.49
CA HIS A 746 26.70 -23.12 7.95
C HIS A 746 28.03 -23.52 8.54
N ALA A 747 28.36 -22.95 9.69
CA ALA A 747 29.46 -23.37 10.58
C ALA A 747 28.91 -23.85 11.93
N ALA A 748 27.88 -23.15 12.45
CA ALA A 748 27.20 -23.57 13.67
C ALA A 748 26.24 -24.75 13.42
N ALA A 749 25.75 -25.37 14.48
CA ALA A 749 24.79 -26.47 14.42
C ALA A 749 23.49 -26.03 13.69
N LEU A 750 23.00 -26.89 12.80
CA LEU A 750 21.76 -26.64 12.08
C LEU A 750 20.55 -26.67 13.03
N PRO A 751 19.50 -25.88 12.76
CA PRO A 751 18.20 -26.06 13.40
C PRO A 751 17.68 -27.49 13.23
N ALA A 752 17.07 -28.03 14.28
CA ALA A 752 16.54 -29.39 14.28
C ALA A 752 15.59 -29.64 13.11
N GLY A 753 15.87 -30.65 12.29
CA GLY A 753 15.13 -31.04 11.11
C GLY A 753 15.70 -30.55 9.79
N MET A 754 16.80 -29.80 9.81
CA MET A 754 17.55 -29.43 8.61
C MET A 754 18.69 -30.43 8.29
N GLU A 755 18.99 -31.34 9.19
CA GLU A 755 20.09 -32.31 9.10
C GLU A 755 19.70 -33.61 8.36
N GLU A 756 18.40 -33.87 8.20
CA GLU A 756 17.84 -35.16 7.75
C GLU A 756 17.51 -35.21 6.24
N TRP A 757 17.91 -34.22 5.45
CA TRP A 757 17.49 -34.08 4.05
C TRP A 757 18.64 -34.21 3.04
#